data_ca6d30aa7532dfb4b81a0f9dc75432e7
#
_entry.id   ca6d30aa7532dfb4b81a0f9dc75432e7
#
_cell.length_a   1.000
_cell.length_b   1.000
_cell.length_c   1.000
_cell.angle_alpha   90.00
_cell.angle_beta   90.00
_cell.angle_gamma   90.00
#
_symmetry.space_group_name_H-M   'P 1'
#
loop_
_entity.id
_entity.type
_entity.pdbx_description
1 polymer ?
#
loop_
_entity_poly.entity_id
_entity_poly.type
_entity_poly.pdbx_seq_one_letter_code
_entity_poly.pdbx_strand_id
1 'polypeptide(L)'
;MDTVETPLTIPALADADELTCDVLVIGGGTAGTMAALTAAEHGANVLLLEKAHVRHSGALAMGMDGVNNAVIPGRAEPDDYVAEITRANDGIVDQSTVRQTATRGFDMVRRLESYGVKFEKDEHNEYAVRQVHRSGSYVLPMPEGKDVKKVLYRQLRRREMRERIRIENRVMPVRVLTAGEGADRRAVGAAGFNTRTGRFVTVRAGAVVLATGACGRLGLPASGYLYGTYENPTNAGDGYAMAYHAGAELTGIECFQINPLIKDYNGPACAYVANPFGGYQVNRHGERFVDSDYWSGQMMAEFAAEIASDRAPVYLKLSHLPEESVSALESILHTTERPTRGTFHAGRGHDYRTHDIEMHISEIGLCGGHSASGVRVDDQARTTVPRLYAVGDLACVPHNYMIGAFVFGDLAGADASRYTPYEGELPPDQLRDAHELIYRPLRNPDGPPQPQVEYKLRRFVNDYVAPPKSGSRLSLALNAFERMRDDIAEMGARTPHELMRCAEVSFIRDCAEMAARASLARTESRWGLYHDRLDHPHRDDASWFHHLDLHKSPSGAMEFTARPVAPYLVPIEEFTPVGGPSRHLGEVHAENVATAGSRDVAPVAAGVAGVSGAAGTDSESDAAADGSGRGALPSHPTPPTSSTRLLELVALAEEQPELDALRPYLADPAPAVRREALAVLTETLPPGTGPALAEALRDAAPEVRAAAAASLRELVETLPPEPALRDGLAAALDEPDPVVRAAALDVLRALSLGDTALYAALLPDSDISVRIEAVRALVSVDAATELAGAATADPSREVRVTIAKALATVSGDTVTPRPPAVLTALTALTDDPDPLVRAAAYAALGAVGCPPPLAARAVTALTDPAWQVRAGAATALSTATTAVAVPALAEALADPNADVRKATVLSLTQHTTSEEARTALTTATKDTDADVRAYASRALAA
;
A
#
# COMPACT_ATOMS: atom_id res chain seq x y z
N MET A 1 -28.89 30.72 -13.44
CA MET A 1 -29.62 29.82 -14.36
C MET A 1 -29.84 28.54 -13.55
N ASP A 2 -31.07 28.34 -13.13
CA ASP A 2 -31.45 27.08 -12.55
C ASP A 2 -31.45 26.06 -13.69
N THR A 3 -30.38 25.27 -13.75
CA THR A 3 -30.41 24.02 -14.49
C THR A 3 -31.45 23.17 -13.79
N VAL A 4 -32.61 23.02 -14.40
CA VAL A 4 -33.60 22.02 -13.98
C VAL A 4 -32.90 20.67 -14.18
N GLU A 5 -32.25 20.19 -13.11
CA GLU A 5 -31.74 18.83 -13.08
C GLU A 5 -32.93 17.91 -13.37
N THR A 6 -32.83 17.16 -14.45
CA THR A 6 -33.85 16.14 -14.76
C THR A 6 -33.86 15.16 -13.59
N PRO A 7 -35.01 14.93 -12.93
CA PRO A 7 -35.07 14.00 -11.82
C PRO A 7 -34.53 12.64 -12.24
N LEU A 8 -33.62 12.09 -11.41
CA LEU A 8 -33.11 10.75 -11.65
C LEU A 8 -34.27 9.76 -11.66
N THR A 9 -34.42 9.00 -12.74
CA THR A 9 -35.46 7.98 -12.89
C THR A 9 -34.91 6.62 -12.45
N ILE A 10 -35.79 5.80 -11.83
CA ILE A 10 -35.45 4.42 -11.47
C ILE A 10 -35.29 3.62 -12.77
N PRO A 11 -34.11 3.07 -13.11
CA PRO A 11 -33.93 2.26 -14.31
C PRO A 11 -34.71 0.94 -14.20
N ALA A 12 -35.16 0.39 -15.29
CA ALA A 12 -35.73 -0.96 -15.29
C ALA A 12 -34.60 -2.01 -15.14
N LEU A 13 -34.90 -3.15 -14.53
CA LEU A 13 -33.93 -4.25 -14.42
C LEU A 13 -33.41 -4.72 -15.80
N ALA A 14 -34.25 -4.65 -16.82
CA ALA A 14 -33.87 -5.03 -18.18
C ALA A 14 -32.91 -4.03 -18.87
N ASP A 15 -32.75 -2.84 -18.32
CA ASP A 15 -31.86 -1.80 -18.85
C ASP A 15 -30.48 -1.82 -18.17
N ALA A 16 -30.15 -2.91 -17.46
CA ALA A 16 -28.89 -3.05 -16.77
C ALA A 16 -27.68 -3.07 -17.73
N ASP A 17 -26.59 -2.45 -17.33
CA ASP A 17 -25.29 -2.64 -17.98
C ASP A 17 -24.77 -4.03 -17.61
N GLU A 18 -24.77 -4.96 -18.57
CA GLU A 18 -24.30 -6.33 -18.36
C GLU A 18 -22.80 -6.46 -18.66
N LEU A 19 -22.05 -6.91 -17.68
CA LEU A 19 -20.60 -7.14 -17.77
C LEU A 19 -20.30 -8.62 -17.55
N THR A 20 -19.18 -9.10 -18.12
CA THR A 20 -18.74 -10.48 -17.97
C THR A 20 -17.22 -10.54 -17.80
N CYS A 21 -16.73 -11.40 -16.90
CA CYS A 21 -15.30 -11.62 -16.65
C CYS A 21 -15.02 -13.00 -16.07
N ASP A 22 -13.76 -13.43 -16.12
CA ASP A 22 -13.32 -14.64 -15.43
C ASP A 22 -13.24 -14.36 -13.91
N VAL A 23 -12.59 -13.25 -13.53
CA VAL A 23 -12.42 -12.83 -12.15
C VAL A 23 -12.98 -11.42 -11.95
N LEU A 24 -13.94 -11.30 -11.05
CA LEU A 24 -14.47 -10.02 -10.58
C LEU A 24 -13.75 -9.62 -9.29
N VAL A 25 -13.06 -8.49 -9.32
CA VAL A 25 -12.45 -7.89 -8.12
C VAL A 25 -13.29 -6.68 -7.70
N ILE A 26 -13.74 -6.66 -6.45
CA ILE A 26 -14.53 -5.58 -5.86
C ILE A 26 -13.69 -4.80 -4.86
N GLY A 27 -13.29 -3.61 -5.23
CA GLY A 27 -12.42 -2.71 -4.48
C GLY A 27 -11.01 -2.64 -5.04
N GLY A 28 -10.59 -1.43 -5.42
CA GLY A 28 -9.29 -1.13 -6.04
C GLY A 28 -8.19 -0.73 -5.03
N GLY A 29 -8.30 -1.15 -3.77
CA GLY A 29 -7.27 -0.96 -2.74
C GLY A 29 -6.02 -1.82 -2.98
N THR A 30 -5.17 -1.96 -1.96
CA THR A 30 -3.92 -2.74 -2.00
C THR A 30 -4.15 -4.19 -2.44
N ALA A 31 -5.01 -4.90 -1.70
CA ALA A 31 -5.28 -6.33 -1.94
C ALA A 31 -5.98 -6.56 -3.28
N GLY A 32 -6.97 -5.72 -3.64
CA GLY A 32 -7.69 -5.85 -4.91
C GLY A 32 -6.81 -5.57 -6.12
N THR A 33 -5.93 -4.58 -6.03
CA THR A 33 -4.95 -4.31 -7.09
C THR A 33 -4.02 -5.50 -7.31
N MET A 34 -3.51 -6.10 -6.23
CA MET A 34 -2.64 -7.27 -6.32
C MET A 34 -3.41 -8.49 -6.87
N ALA A 35 -4.64 -8.73 -6.41
CA ALA A 35 -5.49 -9.82 -6.93
C ALA A 35 -5.75 -9.66 -8.43
N ALA A 36 -6.04 -8.45 -8.90
CA ALA A 36 -6.27 -8.18 -10.31
C ALA A 36 -5.01 -8.42 -11.16
N LEU A 37 -3.85 -7.94 -10.71
CA LEU A 37 -2.57 -8.15 -11.39
C LEU A 37 -2.24 -9.64 -11.48
N THR A 38 -2.28 -10.35 -10.36
CA THR A 38 -1.96 -11.78 -10.33
C THR A 38 -2.94 -12.62 -11.16
N ALA A 39 -4.24 -12.35 -11.09
CA ALA A 39 -5.22 -13.06 -11.92
C ALA A 39 -4.96 -12.84 -13.43
N ALA A 40 -4.62 -11.61 -13.83
CA ALA A 40 -4.28 -11.28 -15.21
C ALA A 40 -2.96 -11.94 -15.66
N GLU A 41 -1.95 -11.98 -14.82
CA GLU A 41 -0.68 -12.69 -15.06
C GLU A 41 -0.91 -14.20 -15.28
N HIS A 42 -1.93 -14.78 -14.62
CA HIS A 42 -2.36 -16.16 -14.84
C HIS A 42 -3.33 -16.33 -16.02
N GLY A 43 -3.51 -15.30 -16.84
CA GLY A 43 -4.26 -15.35 -18.09
C GLY A 43 -5.76 -15.12 -17.97
N ALA A 44 -6.31 -14.77 -16.80
CA ALA A 44 -7.72 -14.47 -16.63
C ALA A 44 -8.07 -13.06 -17.18
N ASN A 45 -9.32 -12.92 -17.67
CA ASN A 45 -9.89 -11.61 -17.94
C ASN A 45 -10.52 -11.07 -16.64
N VAL A 46 -9.99 -9.97 -16.17
CA VAL A 46 -10.35 -9.38 -14.88
C VAL A 46 -11.22 -8.15 -15.07
N LEU A 47 -12.27 -8.05 -14.26
CA LEU A 47 -13.03 -6.81 -14.09
C LEU A 47 -12.80 -6.29 -12.68
N LEU A 48 -12.22 -5.09 -12.57
CA LEU A 48 -11.99 -4.40 -11.30
C LEU A 48 -13.03 -3.28 -11.14
N LEU A 49 -13.91 -3.44 -10.16
CA LEU A 49 -14.92 -2.44 -9.82
C LEU A 49 -14.47 -1.62 -8.60
N GLU A 50 -14.58 -0.30 -8.72
CA GLU A 50 -14.26 0.62 -7.62
C GLU A 50 -15.38 1.68 -7.47
N LYS A 51 -15.95 1.81 -6.27
CA LYS A 51 -17.04 2.78 -6.02
C LYS A 51 -16.58 4.25 -6.08
N ALA A 52 -15.29 4.49 -5.89
CA ALA A 52 -14.64 5.79 -6.09
C ALA A 52 -13.77 5.74 -7.37
N HIS A 53 -12.48 5.89 -7.24
CA HIS A 53 -11.51 5.81 -8.33
C HIS A 53 -10.29 5.00 -7.88
N VAL A 54 -9.89 4.00 -8.66
CA VAL A 54 -8.80 3.06 -8.32
C VAL A 54 -7.49 3.77 -7.97
N ARG A 55 -7.15 4.87 -8.66
CA ARG A 55 -5.92 5.64 -8.40
C ARG A 55 -5.84 6.19 -6.97
N HIS A 56 -6.99 6.51 -6.37
CA HIS A 56 -7.08 7.19 -5.07
C HIS A 56 -7.79 6.38 -3.99
N SER A 57 -8.12 5.11 -4.27
CA SER A 57 -8.84 4.23 -3.34
C SER A 57 -7.90 3.45 -2.43
N GLY A 58 -8.46 3.01 -1.29
CA GLY A 58 -7.79 2.17 -0.30
C GLY A 58 -6.96 2.95 0.72
N ALA A 59 -6.50 2.26 1.76
CA ALA A 59 -5.74 2.84 2.86
C ALA A 59 -4.40 3.45 2.43
N LEU A 60 -3.72 2.87 1.45
CA LEU A 60 -2.46 3.40 0.89
C LEU A 60 -2.58 4.82 0.34
N ALA A 61 -3.74 5.20 -0.19
CA ALA A 61 -3.97 6.55 -0.69
C ALA A 61 -3.99 7.62 0.43
N MET A 62 -4.14 7.19 1.69
CA MET A 62 -4.13 8.07 2.86
C MET A 62 -2.72 8.39 3.37
N GLY A 63 -1.69 7.74 2.85
CA GLY A 63 -0.29 7.87 3.23
C GLY A 63 0.23 6.70 4.06
N MET A 64 1.46 6.32 3.79
CA MET A 64 2.19 5.26 4.51
C MET A 64 3.67 5.61 4.54
N ASP A 65 4.33 5.34 5.65
CA ASP A 65 5.75 5.57 5.82
C ASP A 65 6.62 4.31 5.64
N GLY A 66 6.00 3.14 5.59
CA GLY A 66 6.71 1.88 5.40
C GLY A 66 5.79 0.67 5.29
N VAL A 67 6.35 -0.44 4.87
CA VAL A 67 5.68 -1.76 4.88
C VAL A 67 5.88 -2.39 6.24
N ASN A 68 4.79 -2.59 6.97
CA ASN A 68 4.80 -3.17 8.32
C ASN A 68 4.83 -4.70 8.27
N ASN A 69 5.38 -5.29 9.34
CA ASN A 69 5.36 -6.72 9.62
C ASN A 69 6.05 -7.61 8.57
N ALA A 70 7.07 -7.09 7.91
CA ALA A 70 7.90 -7.90 7.04
C ALA A 70 8.81 -8.82 7.87
N VAL A 71 8.73 -10.12 7.61
CA VAL A 71 9.68 -11.12 8.11
C VAL A 71 10.83 -11.21 7.11
N ILE A 72 11.98 -10.64 7.50
CA ILE A 72 13.13 -10.54 6.60
C ILE A 72 14.01 -11.79 6.79
N PRO A 73 14.24 -12.58 5.72
CA PRO A 73 15.04 -13.78 5.80
C PRO A 73 16.44 -13.52 6.40
N GLY A 74 16.82 -14.31 7.38
CA GLY A 74 18.08 -14.17 8.11
C GLY A 74 18.08 -13.14 9.24
N ARG A 75 17.05 -12.30 9.37
CA ARG A 75 16.86 -11.39 10.50
C ARG A 75 15.75 -11.85 11.45
N ALA A 76 14.73 -12.51 10.93
CA ALA A 76 13.62 -13.06 11.69
C ALA A 76 13.14 -14.37 11.06
N GLU A 77 12.55 -15.24 11.86
CA GLU A 77 11.98 -16.50 11.43
C GLU A 77 10.45 -16.39 11.33
N PRO A 78 9.82 -17.03 10.33
CA PRO A 78 8.36 -17.03 10.19
C PRO A 78 7.64 -17.58 11.42
N ASP A 79 8.23 -18.57 12.09
CA ASP A 79 7.64 -19.23 13.27
C ASP A 79 7.59 -18.27 14.47
N ASP A 80 8.58 -17.38 14.63
CA ASP A 80 8.57 -16.35 15.68
C ASP A 80 7.41 -15.36 15.46
N TYR A 81 7.18 -14.96 14.21
CA TYR A 81 6.06 -14.10 13.87
C TYR A 81 4.71 -14.78 14.14
N VAL A 82 4.54 -16.06 13.75
CA VAL A 82 3.32 -16.83 14.00
C VAL A 82 3.06 -16.95 15.50
N ALA A 83 4.11 -17.21 16.30
CA ALA A 83 4.01 -17.30 17.74
C ALA A 83 3.57 -15.97 18.37
N GLU A 84 4.16 -14.86 17.95
CA GLU A 84 3.81 -13.53 18.44
C GLU A 84 2.35 -13.16 18.15
N ILE A 85 1.91 -13.34 16.89
CA ILE A 85 0.53 -13.04 16.52
C ILE A 85 -0.47 -13.95 17.25
N THR A 86 -0.10 -15.21 17.53
CA THR A 86 -0.93 -16.11 18.32
C THR A 86 -1.10 -15.59 19.75
N ARG A 87 -0.03 -15.12 20.40
CA ARG A 87 -0.10 -14.52 21.74
C ARG A 87 -0.92 -13.22 21.74
N ALA A 88 -0.70 -12.34 20.73
CA ALA A 88 -1.43 -11.07 20.60
C ALA A 88 -2.94 -11.29 20.46
N ASN A 89 -3.36 -12.45 19.98
CA ASN A 89 -4.77 -12.82 19.81
C ASN A 89 -5.28 -13.79 20.91
N ASP A 90 -4.63 -13.83 22.07
CA ASP A 90 -5.02 -14.70 23.20
C ASP A 90 -5.25 -16.16 22.76
N GLY A 91 -4.47 -16.65 21.82
CA GLY A 91 -4.50 -18.03 21.32
C GLY A 91 -5.58 -18.34 20.28
N ILE A 92 -6.57 -17.48 20.08
CA ILE A 92 -7.66 -17.72 19.10
C ILE A 92 -7.25 -17.19 17.72
N VAL A 93 -6.58 -18.05 16.94
CA VAL A 93 -6.04 -17.73 15.63
C VAL A 93 -5.96 -18.96 14.73
N ASP A 94 -6.19 -18.78 13.44
CA ASP A 94 -5.85 -19.77 12.42
C ASP A 94 -4.39 -19.53 11.98
N GLN A 95 -3.44 -20.26 12.59
CA GLN A 95 -2.01 -20.06 12.31
C GLN A 95 -1.62 -20.28 10.85
N SER A 96 -2.37 -21.08 10.10
CA SER A 96 -2.13 -21.31 8.68
C SER A 96 -2.21 -20.02 7.86
N THR A 97 -3.16 -19.14 8.18
CA THR A 97 -3.30 -17.85 7.50
C THR A 97 -2.18 -16.89 7.88
N VAL A 98 -1.83 -16.80 9.16
CA VAL A 98 -0.72 -15.97 9.65
C VAL A 98 0.61 -16.42 9.04
N ARG A 99 0.81 -17.75 8.91
CA ARG A 99 2.01 -18.30 8.29
C ARG A 99 2.17 -17.90 6.82
N GLN A 100 1.07 -17.77 6.05
CA GLN A 100 1.15 -17.26 4.67
C GLN A 100 1.73 -15.85 4.63
N THR A 101 1.28 -14.95 5.51
CA THR A 101 1.84 -13.60 5.62
C THR A 101 3.32 -13.65 5.99
N ALA A 102 3.69 -14.46 6.98
CA ALA A 102 5.06 -14.58 7.47
C ALA A 102 6.04 -15.11 6.41
N THR A 103 5.63 -16.12 5.64
CA THR A 103 6.51 -16.80 4.67
C THR A 103 6.57 -16.12 3.31
N ARG A 104 5.47 -15.48 2.86
CA ARG A 104 5.38 -14.84 1.54
C ARG A 104 5.57 -13.33 1.55
N GLY A 105 5.51 -12.71 2.73
CA GLY A 105 5.55 -11.26 2.85
C GLY A 105 6.79 -10.61 2.23
N PHE A 106 7.95 -11.21 2.40
CA PHE A 106 9.18 -10.66 1.83
C PHE A 106 9.23 -10.78 0.29
N ASP A 107 8.63 -11.81 -0.29
CA ASP A 107 8.51 -11.90 -1.75
C ASP A 107 7.62 -10.79 -2.31
N MET A 108 6.59 -10.38 -1.57
CA MET A 108 5.77 -9.21 -1.95
C MET A 108 6.57 -7.92 -1.87
N VAL A 109 7.45 -7.74 -0.89
CA VAL A 109 8.37 -6.59 -0.83
C VAL A 109 9.25 -6.55 -2.10
N ARG A 110 9.86 -7.66 -2.48
CA ARG A 110 10.66 -7.77 -3.71
C ARG A 110 9.85 -7.49 -4.97
N ARG A 111 8.61 -7.95 -5.01
CA ARG A 111 7.69 -7.68 -6.13
C ARG A 111 7.33 -6.20 -6.22
N LEU A 112 7.06 -5.54 -5.09
CA LEU A 112 6.82 -4.09 -5.04
C LEU A 112 8.05 -3.30 -5.51
N GLU A 113 9.24 -3.70 -5.11
CA GLU A 113 10.49 -3.10 -5.57
C GLU A 113 10.66 -3.27 -7.10
N SER A 114 10.32 -4.44 -7.64
CA SER A 114 10.34 -4.68 -9.09
C SER A 114 9.31 -3.81 -9.85
N TYR A 115 8.25 -3.39 -9.21
CA TYR A 115 7.27 -2.44 -9.74
C TYR A 115 7.74 -0.99 -9.68
N GLY A 116 8.87 -0.73 -8.99
CA GLY A 116 9.43 0.60 -8.83
C GLY A 116 9.08 1.30 -7.51
N VAL A 117 8.56 0.57 -6.52
CA VAL A 117 8.47 1.08 -5.16
C VAL A 117 9.88 1.18 -4.59
N LYS A 118 10.22 2.34 -4.05
CA LYS A 118 11.53 2.56 -3.45
C LYS A 118 11.46 2.29 -1.95
N PHE A 119 12.29 1.34 -1.50
CA PHE A 119 12.56 1.13 -0.10
C PHE A 119 13.86 1.83 0.28
N GLU A 120 13.95 2.33 1.49
CA GLU A 120 15.22 2.84 2.01
C GLU A 120 16.23 1.70 2.06
N LYS A 121 17.43 2.00 1.58
CA LYS A 121 18.57 1.08 1.62
C LYS A 121 19.69 1.73 2.41
N ASP A 122 20.41 0.93 3.15
CA ASP A 122 21.65 1.35 3.76
C ASP A 122 22.79 1.48 2.71
N GLU A 123 23.94 1.86 3.16
CA GLU A 123 25.13 2.04 2.31
C GLU A 123 25.66 0.75 1.67
N HIS A 124 25.21 -0.43 2.15
CA HIS A 124 25.48 -1.74 1.57
C HIS A 124 24.38 -2.21 0.61
N ASN A 125 23.42 -1.31 0.32
CA ASN A 125 22.24 -1.62 -0.50
C ASN A 125 21.33 -2.70 0.13
N GLU A 126 21.44 -2.93 1.45
CA GLU A 126 20.51 -3.73 2.23
C GLU A 126 19.31 -2.89 2.66
N TYR A 127 18.17 -3.53 2.92
CA TYR A 127 16.98 -2.81 3.36
C TYR A 127 17.21 -2.15 4.73
N ALA A 128 17.04 -0.85 4.80
CA ALA A 128 16.90 -0.15 6.07
C ALA A 128 15.64 -0.66 6.77
N VAL A 129 15.71 -0.89 8.08
CA VAL A 129 14.61 -1.47 8.85
C VAL A 129 14.42 -0.72 10.17
N ARG A 130 13.16 -0.63 10.61
CA ARG A 130 12.80 -0.23 11.96
C ARG A 130 12.17 -1.44 12.66
N GLN A 131 12.72 -1.82 13.81
CA GLN A 131 12.15 -2.89 14.61
C GLN A 131 10.83 -2.40 15.23
N VAL A 132 9.77 -3.17 15.07
CA VAL A 132 8.43 -2.84 15.57
C VAL A 132 8.03 -3.76 16.71
N HIS A 133 8.46 -5.02 16.67
CA HIS A 133 8.13 -6.05 17.62
C HIS A 133 9.38 -6.61 18.30
N ARG A 134 9.20 -7.17 19.50
CA ARG A 134 10.30 -7.84 20.24
C ARG A 134 10.81 -9.09 19.53
N SER A 135 9.97 -9.73 18.72
CA SER A 135 10.24 -10.98 18.01
C SER A 135 10.87 -10.82 16.63
N GLY A 136 11.22 -9.62 16.22
CA GLY A 136 11.98 -9.43 14.98
C GLY A 136 11.18 -9.25 13.70
N SER A 137 9.90 -8.86 13.77
CA SER A 137 9.24 -8.28 12.58
C SER A 137 9.61 -6.82 12.42
N TYR A 138 9.67 -6.36 11.17
CA TYR A 138 10.26 -5.08 10.83
C TYR A 138 9.32 -4.22 9.97
N VAL A 139 9.46 -2.90 10.11
CA VAL A 139 8.97 -1.94 9.11
C VAL A 139 10.10 -1.66 8.13
N LEU A 140 9.82 -1.77 6.84
CA LEU A 140 10.70 -1.30 5.78
C LEU A 140 10.26 0.12 5.39
N PRO A 141 11.06 1.15 5.71
CA PRO A 141 10.72 2.52 5.38
C PRO A 141 10.65 2.75 3.87
N MET A 142 9.70 3.56 3.45
CA MET A 142 9.52 3.99 2.08
C MET A 142 9.54 5.51 2.03
N PRO A 143 10.61 6.14 1.52
CA PRO A 143 10.72 7.61 1.47
C PRO A 143 9.56 8.28 0.73
N GLU A 144 8.99 7.58 -0.25
CA GLU A 144 7.88 8.03 -1.07
C GLU A 144 6.62 7.15 -0.86
N GLY A 145 6.33 6.79 0.39
CA GLY A 145 5.24 5.84 0.70
C GLY A 145 3.89 6.21 0.12
N LYS A 146 3.57 7.51 0.04
CA LYS A 146 2.36 8.03 -0.62
C LYS A 146 2.27 7.68 -2.11
N ASP A 147 3.39 7.39 -2.74
CA ASP A 147 3.43 7.11 -4.19
C ASP A 147 3.28 5.62 -4.52
N VAL A 148 3.28 4.73 -3.52
CA VAL A 148 3.05 3.28 -3.74
C VAL A 148 1.73 3.04 -4.48
N LYS A 149 0.69 3.77 -4.14
CA LYS A 149 -0.60 3.66 -4.84
C LYS A 149 -0.49 4.06 -6.31
N LYS A 150 0.29 5.08 -6.64
CA LYS A 150 0.55 5.47 -8.02
C LYS A 150 1.33 4.40 -8.77
N VAL A 151 2.31 3.77 -8.12
CA VAL A 151 3.08 2.65 -8.69
C VAL A 151 2.15 1.48 -9.01
N LEU A 152 1.30 1.07 -8.08
CA LEU A 152 0.33 -0.01 -8.29
C LEU A 152 -0.66 0.32 -9.41
N TYR A 153 -1.14 1.57 -9.46
CA TYR A 153 -2.04 2.02 -10.52
C TYR A 153 -1.37 1.99 -11.90
N ARG A 154 -0.07 2.35 -11.98
CA ARG A 154 0.72 2.19 -13.21
C ARG A 154 0.81 0.73 -13.65
N GLN A 155 1.03 -0.21 -12.72
CA GLN A 155 1.07 -1.63 -13.06
C GLN A 155 -0.24 -2.12 -13.69
N LEU A 156 -1.40 -1.73 -13.13
CA LEU A 156 -2.71 -2.05 -13.72
C LEU A 156 -2.88 -1.50 -15.14
N ARG A 157 -2.18 -0.42 -15.47
CA ARG A 157 -2.28 0.27 -16.76
C ARG A 157 -1.18 -0.10 -17.77
N ARG A 158 -0.24 -0.97 -17.41
CA ARG A 158 0.73 -1.51 -18.37
C ARG A 158 0.00 -2.13 -19.55
N ARG A 159 0.54 -1.96 -20.75
CA ARG A 159 -0.07 -2.42 -22.00
C ARG A 159 -0.57 -3.86 -21.90
N GLU A 160 0.27 -4.78 -21.43
CA GLU A 160 -0.07 -6.19 -21.25
C GLU A 160 -1.23 -6.43 -20.29
N MET A 161 -1.30 -5.64 -19.19
CA MET A 161 -2.37 -5.74 -18.19
C MET A 161 -3.68 -5.14 -18.70
N ARG A 162 -3.64 -4.03 -19.44
CA ARG A 162 -4.84 -3.40 -20.01
C ARG A 162 -5.59 -4.29 -21.01
N GLU A 163 -4.92 -5.25 -21.63
CA GLU A 163 -5.56 -6.23 -22.51
C GLU A 163 -6.41 -7.25 -21.72
N ARG A 164 -6.15 -7.40 -20.41
CA ARG A 164 -6.81 -8.38 -19.55
C ARG A 164 -7.57 -7.78 -18.37
N ILE A 165 -7.19 -6.59 -17.92
CA ILE A 165 -7.82 -5.91 -16.77
C ILE A 165 -8.65 -4.74 -17.30
N ARG A 166 -9.96 -4.86 -17.14
CA ARG A 166 -10.92 -3.76 -17.33
C ARG A 166 -11.20 -3.13 -15.97
N ILE A 167 -11.01 -1.82 -15.86
CA ILE A 167 -11.28 -1.04 -14.66
C ILE A 167 -12.55 -0.22 -14.87
N GLU A 168 -13.54 -0.41 -14.00
CA GLU A 168 -14.75 0.40 -13.93
C GLU A 168 -14.76 1.18 -12.62
N ASN A 169 -14.37 2.44 -12.72
CA ASN A 169 -14.48 3.41 -11.62
C ASN A 169 -15.94 3.85 -11.45
N ARG A 170 -16.28 4.34 -10.26
CA ARG A 170 -17.62 4.82 -9.94
C ARG A 170 -18.70 3.75 -10.01
N VAL A 171 -18.36 2.49 -9.93
CA VAL A 171 -19.32 1.39 -9.83
C VAL A 171 -19.28 0.79 -8.44
N MET A 172 -20.40 0.88 -7.72
CA MET A 172 -20.58 0.32 -6.39
C MET A 172 -21.42 -0.96 -6.46
N PRO A 173 -20.78 -2.14 -6.29
CA PRO A 173 -21.53 -3.36 -6.04
C PRO A 173 -22.21 -3.30 -4.68
N VAL A 174 -23.44 -3.81 -4.60
CA VAL A 174 -24.20 -3.88 -3.34
C VAL A 174 -24.57 -5.31 -2.96
N ARG A 175 -24.41 -6.26 -3.88
CA ARG A 175 -24.72 -7.66 -3.65
C ARG A 175 -23.78 -8.57 -4.44
N VAL A 176 -23.20 -9.57 -3.78
CA VAL A 176 -22.62 -10.74 -4.45
C VAL A 176 -23.77 -11.67 -4.81
N LEU A 177 -23.81 -12.11 -6.05
CA LEU A 177 -24.82 -13.03 -6.58
C LEU A 177 -24.34 -14.47 -6.40
N THR A 178 -25.23 -15.33 -5.91
CA THR A 178 -24.93 -16.75 -5.68
C THR A 178 -25.95 -17.64 -6.39
N ALA A 179 -25.48 -18.71 -7.02
CA ALA A 179 -26.31 -19.74 -7.62
C ALA A 179 -26.11 -21.08 -6.89
N GLY A 180 -27.10 -21.98 -7.01
CA GLY A 180 -27.12 -23.26 -6.28
C GLY A 180 -27.65 -23.11 -4.86
N GLU A 181 -27.90 -24.26 -4.23
CA GLU A 181 -28.38 -24.35 -2.85
C GLU A 181 -27.50 -25.30 -2.02
N GLY A 182 -27.44 -25.07 -0.70
CA GLY A 182 -26.67 -25.91 0.21
C GLY A 182 -25.19 -25.98 -0.18
N ALA A 183 -24.69 -27.20 -0.41
CA ALA A 183 -23.31 -27.46 -0.77
C ALA A 183 -22.96 -27.03 -2.21
N ASP A 184 -23.95 -26.89 -3.09
CA ASP A 184 -23.74 -26.43 -4.49
C ASP A 184 -23.76 -24.91 -4.62
N ARG A 185 -24.04 -24.16 -3.55
CA ARG A 185 -24.02 -22.70 -3.57
C ARG A 185 -22.62 -22.20 -3.92
N ARG A 186 -22.54 -21.28 -4.86
CA ARG A 186 -21.29 -20.63 -5.29
C ARG A 186 -21.53 -19.21 -5.75
N ALA A 187 -20.51 -18.36 -5.65
CA ALA A 187 -20.55 -17.02 -6.24
C ALA A 187 -20.56 -17.11 -7.78
N VAL A 188 -21.36 -16.26 -8.43
CA VAL A 188 -21.54 -16.23 -9.89
C VAL A 188 -21.45 -14.83 -10.46
N GLY A 189 -21.25 -13.80 -9.61
CA GLY A 189 -21.13 -12.42 -10.03
C GLY A 189 -21.55 -11.42 -8.95
N ALA A 190 -21.92 -10.23 -9.37
CA ALA A 190 -22.39 -9.17 -8.49
C ALA A 190 -23.44 -8.29 -9.19
N ALA A 191 -24.21 -7.53 -8.37
CA ALA A 191 -25.09 -6.47 -8.83
C ALA A 191 -24.77 -5.18 -8.07
N GLY A 192 -24.87 -4.05 -8.76
CA GLY A 192 -24.56 -2.72 -8.24
C GLY A 192 -25.05 -1.62 -9.16
N PHE A 193 -24.45 -0.45 -9.06
CA PHE A 193 -24.83 0.69 -9.92
C PHE A 193 -23.65 1.65 -10.09
N ASN A 194 -23.74 2.45 -11.13
CA ASN A 194 -22.81 3.53 -11.38
C ASN A 194 -23.17 4.75 -10.49
N THR A 195 -22.26 5.17 -9.65
CA THR A 195 -22.47 6.22 -8.64
C THR A 195 -22.53 7.65 -9.21
N ARG A 196 -22.36 7.80 -10.52
CA ARG A 196 -22.50 9.07 -11.26
C ARG A 196 -23.74 9.11 -12.13
N THR A 197 -23.97 8.05 -12.89
CA THR A 197 -25.09 7.99 -13.83
C THR A 197 -26.35 7.41 -13.23
N GLY A 198 -26.23 6.66 -12.12
CA GLY A 198 -27.37 5.94 -11.52
C GLY A 198 -27.78 4.69 -12.28
N ARG A 199 -27.06 4.26 -13.33
CA ARG A 199 -27.39 3.04 -14.11
C ARG A 199 -27.15 1.78 -13.29
N PHE A 200 -28.06 0.82 -13.42
CA PHE A 200 -27.91 -0.49 -12.79
C PHE A 200 -26.87 -1.33 -13.53
N VAL A 201 -26.01 -2.01 -12.81
CA VAL A 201 -24.90 -2.81 -13.36
C VAL A 201 -25.02 -4.23 -12.83
N THR A 202 -24.92 -5.22 -13.73
CA THR A 202 -24.84 -6.64 -13.38
C THR A 202 -23.57 -7.25 -13.95
N VAL A 203 -22.95 -8.16 -13.19
CA VAL A 203 -21.71 -8.81 -13.60
C VAL A 203 -21.85 -10.31 -13.49
N ARG A 204 -21.51 -11.03 -14.55
CA ARG A 204 -21.30 -12.48 -14.57
C ARG A 204 -19.81 -12.76 -14.36
N ALA A 205 -19.47 -13.58 -13.38
CA ALA A 205 -18.08 -13.88 -13.08
C ALA A 205 -17.86 -15.37 -12.85
N GLY A 206 -16.65 -15.83 -13.14
CA GLY A 206 -16.18 -17.16 -12.76
C GLY A 206 -15.89 -17.25 -11.27
N ALA A 207 -15.29 -16.21 -10.72
CA ALA A 207 -15.02 -16.03 -9.29
C ALA A 207 -15.14 -14.56 -8.89
N VAL A 208 -15.40 -14.31 -7.61
CA VAL A 208 -15.51 -12.97 -7.02
C VAL A 208 -14.50 -12.80 -5.89
N VAL A 209 -13.70 -11.74 -5.94
CA VAL A 209 -12.74 -11.36 -4.90
C VAL A 209 -13.24 -10.08 -4.23
N LEU A 210 -13.59 -10.17 -2.95
CA LEU A 210 -13.95 -9.01 -2.11
C LEU A 210 -12.70 -8.40 -1.51
N ALA A 211 -12.40 -7.15 -1.88
CA ALA A 211 -11.24 -6.37 -1.46
C ALA A 211 -11.62 -4.98 -0.94
N THR A 212 -12.75 -4.88 -0.25
CA THR A 212 -13.43 -3.63 0.13
C THR A 212 -12.86 -2.95 1.37
N GLY A 213 -11.87 -3.57 2.02
CA GLY A 213 -11.26 -3.04 3.24
C GLY A 213 -12.12 -3.21 4.48
N ALA A 214 -11.78 -2.48 5.53
CA ALA A 214 -12.40 -2.51 6.85
C ALA A 214 -13.82 -1.91 6.90
N CYS A 215 -14.51 -2.03 8.04
CA CYS A 215 -15.65 -1.20 8.39
C CYS A 215 -15.21 -0.09 9.36
N GLY A 216 -14.49 0.90 8.84
CA GLY A 216 -13.96 2.01 9.64
C GLY A 216 -15.01 3.04 10.06
N ARG A 217 -16.16 3.08 9.38
CA ARG A 217 -17.28 3.98 9.71
C ARG A 217 -18.33 3.29 10.59
N LEU A 218 -17.92 2.39 11.49
CA LEU A 218 -18.84 1.74 12.43
C LEU A 218 -19.26 2.69 13.56
N GLY A 219 -18.31 3.25 14.31
CA GLY A 219 -18.53 4.28 15.33
C GLY A 219 -18.27 5.70 14.81
N LEU A 220 -18.73 6.74 15.53
CA LEU A 220 -18.38 8.13 15.25
C LEU A 220 -17.01 8.45 15.85
N PRO A 221 -16.13 9.17 15.12
CA PRO A 221 -14.89 9.68 15.70
C PRO A 221 -15.14 10.76 16.75
N ALA A 222 -14.17 10.94 17.65
CA ALA A 222 -14.22 11.95 18.70
C ALA A 222 -14.39 13.38 18.15
N SER A 223 -13.92 13.64 16.92
CA SER A 223 -14.10 14.92 16.23
C SER A 223 -15.56 15.23 15.84
N GLY A 224 -16.44 14.23 15.87
CA GLY A 224 -17.80 14.33 15.36
C GLY A 224 -17.94 14.44 13.84
N TYR A 225 -16.84 14.36 13.10
CA TYR A 225 -16.85 14.43 11.63
C TYR A 225 -17.42 13.14 11.05
N LEU A 226 -18.48 13.24 10.25
CA LEU A 226 -19.18 12.08 9.71
C LEU A 226 -18.27 11.19 8.83
N TYR A 227 -17.35 11.78 8.09
CA TYR A 227 -16.39 11.09 7.24
C TYR A 227 -14.98 11.03 7.83
N GLY A 228 -14.83 11.41 9.10
CA GLY A 228 -13.62 11.19 9.87
C GLY A 228 -13.52 9.71 10.26
N THR A 229 -12.37 9.10 10.05
CA THR A 229 -12.09 7.72 10.47
C THR A 229 -10.58 7.50 10.51
N TYR A 230 -10.14 6.53 11.31
CA TYR A 230 -8.76 6.07 11.30
C TYR A 230 -8.38 5.49 9.94
N GLU A 231 -9.30 4.72 9.36
CA GLU A 231 -9.17 4.08 8.06
C GLU A 231 -9.55 5.02 6.89
N ASN A 232 -9.85 4.45 5.73
CA ASN A 232 -10.33 5.23 4.59
C ASN A 232 -11.79 5.68 4.80
N PRO A 233 -12.15 6.94 4.51
CA PRO A 233 -13.52 7.45 4.68
C PRO A 233 -14.59 6.70 3.88
N THR A 234 -14.22 5.93 2.86
CA THR A 234 -15.15 5.11 2.07
C THR A 234 -15.45 3.75 2.69
N ASN A 235 -14.77 3.37 3.80
CA ASN A 235 -14.91 2.06 4.43
C ASN A 235 -16.20 1.98 5.27
N ALA A 236 -17.29 1.59 4.64
CA ALA A 236 -18.64 1.50 5.23
C ALA A 236 -19.08 0.05 5.57
N GLY A 237 -18.17 -0.94 5.47
CA GLY A 237 -18.49 -2.33 5.73
C GLY A 237 -19.17 -3.05 4.56
N ASP A 238 -19.07 -2.53 3.36
CA ASP A 238 -19.70 -3.06 2.14
C ASP A 238 -19.44 -4.55 1.98
N GLY A 239 -18.18 -4.99 2.08
CA GLY A 239 -17.79 -6.39 1.92
C GLY A 239 -18.27 -7.29 3.04
N TYR A 240 -18.31 -6.80 4.28
CA TYR A 240 -18.88 -7.55 5.41
C TYR A 240 -20.36 -7.89 5.15
N ALA A 241 -21.16 -6.89 4.77
CA ALA A 241 -22.57 -7.06 4.46
C ALA A 241 -22.75 -7.96 3.22
N MET A 242 -21.99 -7.71 2.13
CA MET A 242 -22.08 -8.53 0.92
C MET A 242 -21.72 -9.99 1.17
N ALA A 243 -20.65 -10.27 1.94
CA ALA A 243 -20.23 -11.63 2.28
C ALA A 243 -21.29 -12.35 3.13
N TYR A 244 -21.80 -11.68 4.17
CA TYR A 244 -22.87 -12.21 5.02
C TYR A 244 -24.15 -12.55 4.20
N HIS A 245 -24.57 -11.63 3.35
CA HIS A 245 -25.76 -11.86 2.53
C HIS A 245 -25.55 -12.91 1.44
N ALA A 246 -24.33 -13.14 0.98
CA ALA A 246 -23.98 -14.26 0.10
C ALA A 246 -23.95 -15.63 0.82
N GLY A 247 -23.97 -15.62 2.15
CA GLY A 247 -23.95 -16.82 2.99
C GLY A 247 -22.55 -17.25 3.44
N ALA A 248 -21.54 -16.37 3.26
CA ALA A 248 -20.21 -16.59 3.83
C ALA A 248 -20.22 -16.40 5.34
N GLU A 249 -19.41 -17.17 6.05
CA GLU A 249 -19.21 -17.00 7.48
C GLU A 249 -18.27 -15.83 7.77
N LEU A 250 -18.60 -15.08 8.83
CA LEU A 250 -17.76 -14.05 9.42
C LEU A 250 -17.30 -14.52 10.79
N THR A 251 -16.11 -14.14 11.22
CA THR A 251 -15.54 -14.60 12.49
C THR A 251 -14.91 -13.42 13.24
N GLY A 252 -14.90 -13.51 14.58
CA GLY A 252 -14.31 -12.50 15.45
C GLY A 252 -14.98 -11.13 15.41
N ILE A 253 -16.24 -11.03 15.00
CA ILE A 253 -16.95 -9.74 14.78
C ILE A 253 -17.17 -8.98 16.11
N GLU A 254 -17.00 -9.62 17.25
CA GLU A 254 -16.95 -8.99 18.56
C GLU A 254 -15.61 -8.35 18.90
N CYS A 255 -14.54 -8.65 18.17
CA CYS A 255 -13.20 -8.11 18.38
C CYS A 255 -13.01 -6.83 17.56
N PHE A 256 -13.08 -5.66 18.20
CA PHE A 256 -13.03 -4.37 17.50
C PHE A 256 -11.61 -3.91 17.23
N GLN A 257 -11.45 -3.12 16.17
CA GLN A 257 -10.27 -2.29 16.00
C GLN A 257 -10.46 -0.98 16.76
N ILE A 258 -9.49 -0.63 17.59
CA ILE A 258 -9.44 0.63 18.34
C ILE A 258 -7.98 1.07 18.37
N ASN A 259 -7.73 2.35 18.06
CA ASN A 259 -6.35 2.89 18.00
C ASN A 259 -6.28 4.24 18.72
N PRO A 260 -5.12 4.67 19.21
CA PRO A 260 -4.94 6.02 19.72
C PRO A 260 -4.82 7.02 18.56
N LEU A 261 -5.55 8.13 18.68
CA LEU A 261 -5.56 9.23 17.74
C LEU A 261 -5.00 10.51 18.38
N ILE A 262 -4.57 11.45 17.55
CA ILE A 262 -4.40 12.84 17.96
C ILE A 262 -5.81 13.43 18.18
N LYS A 263 -6.02 14.09 19.31
CA LYS A 263 -7.29 14.74 19.60
C LYS A 263 -7.62 15.79 18.52
N ASP A 264 -8.87 15.80 18.09
CA ASP A 264 -9.38 16.71 17.06
C ASP A 264 -8.75 16.56 15.66
N TYR A 265 -7.96 15.53 15.42
CA TYR A 265 -7.39 15.21 14.14
C TYR A 265 -7.83 13.82 13.66
N ASN A 266 -8.32 13.72 12.44
CA ASN A 266 -8.80 12.46 11.87
C ASN A 266 -7.61 11.63 11.32
N GLY A 267 -6.76 11.18 12.22
CA GLY A 267 -5.59 10.39 11.84
C GLY A 267 -4.87 9.80 13.04
N PRO A 268 -4.05 8.79 12.81
CA PRO A 268 -3.33 8.10 13.87
C PRO A 268 -2.39 9.03 14.63
N ALA A 269 -2.21 8.76 15.92
CA ALA A 269 -1.19 9.45 16.72
C ALA A 269 0.23 9.09 16.26
N CYS A 270 0.38 7.99 15.55
CA CYS A 270 1.65 7.44 15.07
C CYS A 270 2.68 7.25 16.19
N ALA A 271 2.22 6.86 17.36
CA ALA A 271 3.12 6.55 18.46
C ALA A 271 4.10 5.41 18.07
N TYR A 272 3.68 4.48 17.21
CA TYR A 272 4.54 3.45 16.65
C TYR A 272 5.72 4.00 15.80
N VAL A 273 5.56 5.20 15.23
CA VAL A 273 6.67 5.92 14.58
C VAL A 273 7.51 6.65 15.62
N ALA A 274 6.88 7.27 16.61
CA ALA A 274 7.54 8.11 17.61
C ALA A 274 8.29 7.31 18.69
N ASN A 275 7.76 6.15 19.10
CA ASN A 275 8.33 5.34 20.16
C ASN A 275 9.78 4.86 19.86
N PRO A 276 10.12 4.39 18.64
CA PRO A 276 11.51 4.07 18.28
C PRO A 276 12.50 5.24 18.41
N PHE A 277 12.02 6.47 18.32
CA PHE A 277 12.82 7.69 18.54
C PHE A 277 12.88 8.09 20.02
N GLY A 278 12.23 7.34 20.91
CA GLY A 278 12.21 7.59 22.34
C GLY A 278 10.97 8.34 22.85
N GLY A 279 9.95 8.54 22.00
CA GLY A 279 8.65 9.07 22.42
C GLY A 279 7.90 8.06 23.30
N TYR A 280 7.06 8.53 24.21
CA TYR A 280 6.22 7.67 25.06
C TYR A 280 4.96 8.40 25.54
N GLN A 281 4.03 7.64 26.09
CA GLN A 281 2.72 8.14 26.51
C GLN A 281 2.74 8.53 27.99
N VAL A 282 2.18 9.69 28.30
CA VAL A 282 2.08 10.22 29.66
C VAL A 282 0.65 10.74 29.96
N ASN A 283 0.32 10.74 31.25
CA ASN A 283 -0.88 11.38 31.76
C ASN A 283 -0.64 12.90 31.98
N ARG A 284 -1.65 13.61 32.48
CA ARG A 284 -1.57 15.05 32.79
C ARG A 284 -0.46 15.44 33.76
N HIS A 285 0.02 14.50 34.58
CA HIS A 285 1.10 14.71 35.55
C HIS A 285 2.49 14.42 34.96
N GLY A 286 2.57 14.01 33.70
CA GLY A 286 3.81 13.62 33.04
C GLY A 286 4.27 12.20 33.39
N GLU A 287 3.45 11.43 34.05
CA GLU A 287 3.75 10.05 34.47
C GLU A 287 3.46 9.09 33.31
N ARG A 288 4.39 8.21 33.01
CA ARG A 288 4.22 7.14 32.03
C ARG A 288 3.27 6.09 32.60
N PHE A 289 2.18 5.80 31.89
CA PHE A 289 1.13 4.91 32.35
C PHE A 289 1.03 3.61 31.55
N VAL A 290 1.74 3.51 30.42
CA VAL A 290 1.74 2.34 29.55
C VAL A 290 3.13 2.05 29.05
N ASP A 291 3.48 0.78 28.93
CA ASP A 291 4.71 0.31 28.30
C ASP A 291 4.37 -0.05 26.84
N SER A 292 4.47 0.94 25.98
CA SER A 292 3.96 0.86 24.62
C SER A 292 5.02 0.36 23.65
N ASP A 293 5.17 -0.94 23.55
CA ASP A 293 5.98 -1.49 22.47
C ASP A 293 5.13 -1.75 21.22
N TYR A 294 3.83 -1.99 21.35
CA TYR A 294 2.97 -2.31 20.21
C TYR A 294 1.47 -2.12 20.51
N TRP A 295 0.70 -1.85 19.46
CA TRP A 295 -0.75 -1.77 19.48
C TRP A 295 -1.39 -3.09 19.85
N SER A 296 -1.86 -3.23 21.05
CA SER A 296 -2.66 -4.35 21.51
C SER A 296 -3.94 -3.87 22.16
N GLY A 297 -4.93 -4.73 22.23
CA GLY A 297 -6.14 -4.44 22.97
C GLY A 297 -5.85 -4.15 24.45
N GLN A 298 -4.81 -4.79 25.03
CA GLN A 298 -4.37 -4.52 26.39
C GLN A 298 -3.86 -3.09 26.56
N MET A 299 -2.99 -2.62 25.67
CA MET A 299 -2.54 -1.22 25.66
C MET A 299 -3.72 -0.26 25.57
N MET A 300 -4.70 -0.56 24.73
CA MET A 300 -5.90 0.27 24.59
C MET A 300 -6.78 0.24 25.84
N ALA A 301 -6.81 -0.85 26.60
CA ALA A 301 -7.49 -0.91 27.90
C ALA A 301 -6.82 0.01 28.93
N GLU A 302 -5.50 0.03 28.98
CA GLU A 302 -4.74 0.95 29.83
C GLU A 302 -4.97 2.43 29.44
N PHE A 303 -5.00 2.73 28.12
CA PHE A 303 -5.39 4.06 27.63
C PHE A 303 -6.79 4.45 28.05
N ALA A 304 -7.77 3.56 27.90
CA ALA A 304 -9.15 3.82 28.29
C ALA A 304 -9.30 4.07 29.79
N ALA A 305 -8.61 3.29 30.62
CA ALA A 305 -8.59 3.45 32.06
C ALA A 305 -7.96 4.79 32.48
N GLU A 306 -6.86 5.18 31.85
CA GLU A 306 -6.18 6.45 32.15
C GLU A 306 -7.02 7.66 31.74
N ILE A 307 -7.65 7.61 30.54
CA ILE A 307 -8.57 8.65 30.06
C ILE A 307 -9.81 8.78 30.94
N ALA A 308 -10.30 7.65 31.49
CA ALA A 308 -11.47 7.66 32.40
C ALA A 308 -11.11 8.11 33.83
N SER A 309 -9.84 8.23 34.17
CA SER A 309 -9.39 8.62 35.51
C SER A 309 -9.27 10.15 35.66
N ASP A 310 -9.02 10.61 36.89
CA ASP A 310 -8.70 11.98 37.20
C ASP A 310 -7.34 12.46 36.71
N ARG A 311 -6.52 11.51 36.14
CA ARG A 311 -5.22 11.80 35.54
C ARG A 311 -5.29 12.13 34.05
N ALA A 312 -6.48 12.13 33.44
CA ALA A 312 -6.71 12.66 32.09
C ALA A 312 -6.44 14.17 31.99
N PRO A 313 -6.08 14.72 30.82
CA PRO A 313 -5.88 14.05 29.54
C PRO A 313 -4.53 13.32 29.42
N VAL A 314 -4.38 12.52 28.34
CA VAL A 314 -3.16 11.79 28.04
C VAL A 314 -2.44 12.37 26.82
N TYR A 315 -1.13 12.24 26.78
CA TYR A 315 -0.29 12.88 25.77
C TYR A 315 0.77 11.90 25.21
N LEU A 316 1.10 12.07 23.93
CA LEU A 316 2.34 11.58 23.36
C LEU A 316 3.43 12.61 23.66
N LYS A 317 4.40 12.22 24.49
CA LYS A 317 5.51 13.09 24.91
C LYS A 317 6.65 12.99 23.94
N LEU A 318 6.98 14.11 23.31
CA LEU A 318 8.08 14.27 22.34
C LEU A 318 9.05 15.39 22.75
N SER A 319 8.60 16.31 23.63
CA SER A 319 9.33 17.52 24.02
C SER A 319 10.68 17.30 24.69
N HIS A 320 10.98 16.05 25.09
CA HIS A 320 12.27 15.66 25.69
C HIS A 320 13.28 15.11 24.69
N LEU A 321 12.88 14.90 23.43
CA LEU A 321 13.73 14.29 22.40
C LEU A 321 14.81 15.27 21.91
N PRO A 322 15.97 14.75 21.50
CA PRO A 322 16.98 15.55 20.82
C PRO A 322 16.44 16.17 19.53
N GLU A 323 16.96 17.34 19.15
CA GLU A 323 16.55 18.07 17.94
C GLU A 323 16.60 17.22 16.67
N GLU A 324 17.62 16.39 16.53
CA GLU A 324 17.78 15.48 15.40
C GLU A 324 16.62 14.47 15.31
N SER A 325 16.23 13.89 16.46
CA SER A 325 15.08 12.96 16.52
C SER A 325 13.76 13.66 16.21
N VAL A 326 13.55 14.89 16.71
CA VAL A 326 12.33 15.66 16.43
C VAL A 326 12.26 16.01 14.95
N SER A 327 13.35 16.49 14.37
CA SER A 327 13.41 16.84 12.94
C SER A 327 13.17 15.63 12.04
N ALA A 328 13.73 14.46 12.39
CA ALA A 328 13.50 13.22 11.68
C ALA A 328 12.01 12.76 11.79
N LEU A 329 11.41 12.87 12.98
CA LEU A 329 10.01 12.58 13.20
C LEU A 329 9.09 13.52 12.39
N GLU A 330 9.37 14.83 12.40
CA GLU A 330 8.61 15.80 11.61
C GLU A 330 8.68 15.47 10.11
N SER A 331 9.86 15.12 9.61
CA SER A 331 10.02 14.69 8.22
C SER A 331 9.12 13.48 7.89
N ILE A 332 9.08 12.48 8.74
CA ILE A 332 8.22 11.30 8.52
C ILE A 332 6.74 11.67 8.66
N LEU A 333 6.35 12.27 9.79
CA LEU A 333 4.95 12.46 10.17
C LEU A 333 4.25 13.53 9.33
N HIS A 334 4.97 14.57 8.89
CA HIS A 334 4.41 15.72 8.18
C HIS A 334 4.56 15.63 6.66
N THR A 335 5.39 14.76 6.12
CA THR A 335 5.60 14.64 4.68
C THR A 335 5.17 13.28 4.14
N THR A 336 5.70 12.20 4.70
CA THR A 336 5.52 10.85 4.15
C THR A 336 4.23 10.21 4.61
N GLU A 337 3.97 10.28 5.92
CA GLU A 337 2.82 9.61 6.52
C GLU A 337 1.52 10.38 6.25
N ARG A 338 1.40 11.64 6.74
CA ARG A 338 0.23 12.49 6.46
C ARG A 338 0.59 13.97 6.39
N PRO A 339 0.74 14.54 5.20
CA PRO A 339 1.09 15.95 5.04
C PRO A 339 0.13 16.94 5.74
N THR A 340 -1.15 16.60 5.81
CA THR A 340 -2.16 17.41 6.52
C THR A 340 -1.92 17.53 8.02
N ARG A 341 -1.12 16.66 8.63
CA ARG A 341 -0.75 16.73 10.05
C ARG A 341 0.09 17.96 10.35
N GLY A 342 1.09 18.23 9.52
CA GLY A 342 1.92 19.44 9.65
C GLY A 342 1.07 20.71 9.65
N THR A 343 0.13 20.82 8.71
CA THR A 343 -0.81 21.93 8.64
C THR A 343 -1.72 22.03 9.88
N PHE A 344 -2.19 20.89 10.39
CA PHE A 344 -3.01 20.85 11.61
C PHE A 344 -2.25 21.37 12.83
N HIS A 345 -1.00 20.91 13.03
CA HIS A 345 -0.17 21.36 14.18
C HIS A 345 0.23 22.82 14.02
N ALA A 346 0.67 23.25 12.84
CA ALA A 346 1.02 24.64 12.56
C ALA A 346 -0.16 25.59 12.82
N GLY A 347 -1.37 25.22 12.41
CA GLY A 347 -2.59 26.02 12.65
C GLY A 347 -2.96 26.14 14.13
N ARG A 348 -2.43 25.30 15.02
CA ARG A 348 -2.62 25.35 16.47
C ARG A 348 -1.43 25.88 17.25
N GLY A 349 -0.34 26.20 16.56
CA GLY A 349 0.91 26.63 17.19
C GLY A 349 1.60 25.48 17.96
N HIS A 350 1.33 24.23 17.61
CA HIS A 350 1.97 23.07 18.23
C HIS A 350 3.33 22.81 17.58
N ASP A 351 4.37 22.77 18.42
CA ASP A 351 5.73 22.39 18.07
C ASP A 351 6.12 21.21 18.97
N TYR A 352 6.57 20.10 18.39
CA TYR A 352 6.97 18.91 19.12
C TYR A 352 8.10 19.15 20.16
N ARG A 353 8.86 20.23 19.99
CA ARG A 353 9.91 20.66 20.94
C ARG A 353 9.37 21.22 22.24
N THR A 354 8.16 21.78 22.20
CA THR A 354 7.59 22.54 23.32
C THR A 354 6.20 22.06 23.74
N HIS A 355 5.52 21.25 22.90
CA HIS A 355 4.18 20.78 23.13
C HIS A 355 4.11 19.26 23.04
N ASP A 356 3.57 18.64 24.09
CA ASP A 356 3.17 17.24 24.05
C ASP A 356 1.82 17.13 23.34
N ILE A 357 1.62 16.06 22.56
CA ILE A 357 0.45 15.92 21.68
C ILE A 357 -0.67 15.21 22.41
N GLU A 358 -1.77 15.93 22.66
CA GLU A 358 -2.95 15.33 23.31
C GLU A 358 -3.53 14.20 22.46
N MET A 359 -3.71 13.05 23.10
CA MET A 359 -4.20 11.83 22.46
C MET A 359 -5.64 11.52 22.90
N HIS A 360 -6.30 10.73 22.06
CA HIS A 360 -7.64 10.22 22.28
C HIS A 360 -7.74 8.78 21.74
N ILE A 361 -8.82 8.07 22.09
CA ILE A 361 -9.15 6.78 21.50
C ILE A 361 -9.92 7.00 20.21
N SER A 362 -9.61 6.19 19.17
CA SER A 362 -10.35 6.21 17.92
C SER A 362 -11.79 5.72 18.09
N GLU A 363 -12.56 5.98 17.04
CA GLU A 363 -13.80 5.24 16.81
C GLU A 363 -13.54 3.73 16.79
N ILE A 364 -14.58 2.95 17.08
CA ILE A 364 -14.53 1.51 16.90
C ILE A 364 -14.76 1.14 15.43
N GLY A 365 -14.08 0.12 14.96
CA GLY A 365 -14.22 -0.44 13.61
C GLY A 365 -14.14 -1.97 13.61
N LEU A 366 -14.43 -2.57 12.46
CA LEU A 366 -14.16 -3.97 12.18
C LEU A 366 -13.04 -4.04 11.14
N CYS A 367 -11.97 -4.77 11.45
CA CYS A 367 -10.81 -4.86 10.58
C CYS A 367 -10.03 -6.15 10.82
N GLY A 368 -9.94 -7.00 9.82
CA GLY A 368 -9.12 -8.20 9.89
C GLY A 368 -7.62 -7.93 9.88
N GLY A 369 -7.23 -6.77 9.35
CA GLY A 369 -5.83 -6.38 9.24
C GLY A 369 -5.19 -5.87 10.52
N HIS A 370 -5.98 -5.34 11.45
CA HIS A 370 -5.50 -4.78 12.72
C HIS A 370 -6.02 -5.53 13.95
N SER A 371 -7.15 -6.19 13.82
CA SER A 371 -7.72 -7.05 14.85
C SER A 371 -7.99 -8.45 14.28
N ALA A 372 -9.02 -9.14 14.76
CA ALA A 372 -9.37 -10.48 14.30
C ALA A 372 -10.82 -10.55 13.79
N SER A 373 -11.38 -9.43 13.30
CA SER A 373 -12.78 -9.35 12.86
C SER A 373 -12.90 -9.27 11.34
N GLY A 374 -13.45 -10.30 10.71
CA GLY A 374 -13.57 -10.30 9.24
C GLY A 374 -14.35 -11.47 8.68
N VAL A 375 -14.35 -11.54 7.35
CA VAL A 375 -14.84 -12.72 6.64
C VAL A 375 -13.88 -13.87 6.89
N ARG A 376 -14.42 -15.03 7.29
CA ARG A 376 -13.64 -16.25 7.48
C ARG A 376 -13.01 -16.69 6.17
N VAL A 377 -11.71 -16.89 6.18
CA VAL A 377 -10.94 -17.38 5.03
C VAL A 377 -9.99 -18.52 5.43
N ASP A 378 -9.59 -19.31 4.45
CA ASP A 378 -8.48 -20.25 4.59
C ASP A 378 -7.13 -19.58 4.19
N ASP A 379 -6.07 -20.37 4.17
CA ASP A 379 -4.72 -19.96 3.80
C ASP A 379 -4.55 -19.65 2.29
N GLN A 380 -5.61 -19.79 1.47
CA GLN A 380 -5.70 -19.40 0.07
C GLN A 380 -6.71 -18.28 -0.15
N ALA A 381 -7.11 -17.54 0.88
CA ALA A 381 -8.11 -16.47 0.85
C ALA A 381 -9.55 -16.92 0.47
N ARG A 382 -9.84 -18.22 0.44
CA ARG A 382 -11.15 -18.77 0.09
C ARG A 382 -12.11 -18.60 1.25
N THR A 383 -13.33 -18.17 0.97
CA THR A 383 -14.41 -18.11 1.98
C THR A 383 -15.16 -19.44 2.08
N THR A 384 -16.14 -19.53 2.97
CA THR A 384 -17.04 -20.69 3.08
C THR A 384 -18.02 -20.83 1.90
N VAL A 385 -18.08 -19.84 1.02
CA VAL A 385 -18.85 -19.88 -0.24
C VAL A 385 -17.88 -20.12 -1.40
N PRO A 386 -18.02 -21.22 -2.13
CA PRO A 386 -17.17 -21.49 -3.30
C PRO A 386 -17.13 -20.35 -4.29
N ARG A 387 -15.95 -20.12 -4.90
CA ARG A 387 -15.65 -19.04 -5.86
C ARG A 387 -15.80 -17.62 -5.29
N LEU A 388 -15.95 -17.49 -3.97
CA LEU A 388 -15.91 -16.22 -3.25
C LEU A 388 -14.66 -16.17 -2.39
N TYR A 389 -13.89 -15.10 -2.55
CA TYR A 389 -12.66 -14.82 -1.83
C TYR A 389 -12.82 -13.51 -1.05
N ALA A 390 -12.11 -13.40 0.08
CA ALA A 390 -12.00 -12.15 0.82
C ALA A 390 -10.52 -11.87 1.13
N VAL A 391 -10.09 -10.63 0.93
CA VAL A 391 -8.68 -10.24 1.02
C VAL A 391 -8.50 -8.89 1.71
N GLY A 392 -7.29 -8.63 2.19
CA GLY A 392 -6.96 -7.40 2.92
C GLY A 392 -7.70 -7.29 4.25
N ASP A 393 -8.02 -6.07 4.66
CA ASP A 393 -8.66 -5.79 5.96
C ASP A 393 -10.08 -6.35 6.11
N LEU A 394 -10.67 -6.84 5.03
CA LEU A 394 -11.94 -7.56 5.07
C LEU A 394 -11.80 -9.00 5.56
N ALA A 395 -10.68 -9.65 5.26
CA ALA A 395 -10.43 -11.04 5.64
C ALA A 395 -10.00 -11.15 7.10
N CYS A 396 -10.52 -12.14 7.82
CA CYS A 396 -10.08 -12.42 9.18
C CYS A 396 -8.70 -13.11 9.18
N VAL A 397 -7.66 -12.31 8.98
CA VAL A 397 -6.26 -12.71 9.14
C VAL A 397 -5.63 -11.73 10.12
N PRO A 398 -5.48 -12.10 11.40
CA PRO A 398 -5.04 -11.19 12.44
C PRO A 398 -3.69 -10.55 12.14
N HIS A 399 -3.58 -9.25 12.38
CA HIS A 399 -2.37 -8.45 12.13
C HIS A 399 -1.82 -8.59 10.70
N ASN A 400 -2.72 -8.71 9.74
CA ASN A 400 -2.41 -8.90 8.32
C ASN A 400 -1.71 -7.67 7.71
N TYR A 401 -2.13 -6.48 8.10
CA TYR A 401 -1.61 -5.17 7.65
C TYR A 401 -1.46 -5.09 6.13
N MET A 402 -0.61 -4.19 5.67
CA MET A 402 -0.39 -3.98 4.24
C MET A 402 0.28 -5.19 3.57
N ILE A 403 1.26 -5.81 4.24
CA ILE A 403 1.99 -6.94 3.65
C ILE A 403 1.08 -8.14 3.42
N GLY A 404 0.20 -8.45 4.36
CA GLY A 404 -0.77 -9.52 4.20
C GLY A 404 -1.85 -9.19 3.18
N ALA A 405 -2.21 -7.90 3.02
CA ALA A 405 -3.10 -7.50 1.94
C ALA A 405 -2.52 -7.83 0.55
N PHE A 406 -1.21 -7.66 0.36
CA PHE A 406 -0.51 -8.09 -0.86
C PHE A 406 -0.49 -9.61 -0.99
N VAL A 407 -0.12 -10.33 0.08
CA VAL A 407 -0.02 -11.80 0.08
C VAL A 407 -1.37 -12.44 -0.24
N PHE A 408 -2.44 -12.06 0.46
CA PHE A 408 -3.76 -12.63 0.24
C PHE A 408 -4.40 -12.18 -1.07
N GLY A 409 -4.08 -10.98 -1.56
CA GLY A 409 -4.43 -10.54 -2.90
C GLY A 409 -3.80 -11.43 -3.96
N ASP A 410 -2.50 -11.74 -3.84
CA ASP A 410 -1.77 -12.63 -4.73
C ASP A 410 -2.36 -14.04 -4.73
N LEU A 411 -2.58 -14.62 -3.55
CA LEU A 411 -3.16 -15.95 -3.39
C LEU A 411 -4.56 -16.06 -4.01
N ALA A 412 -5.44 -15.09 -3.71
CA ALA A 412 -6.79 -15.06 -4.27
C ALA A 412 -6.79 -14.88 -5.78
N GLY A 413 -5.93 -14.00 -6.31
CA GLY A 413 -5.80 -13.78 -7.75
C GLY A 413 -5.38 -15.04 -8.49
N ALA A 414 -4.37 -15.73 -7.97
CA ALA A 414 -3.87 -16.99 -8.53
C ALA A 414 -4.92 -18.10 -8.50
N ASP A 415 -5.60 -18.28 -7.36
CA ASP A 415 -6.61 -19.34 -7.22
C ASP A 415 -7.89 -19.06 -8.03
N ALA A 416 -8.37 -17.80 -8.02
CA ALA A 416 -9.55 -17.37 -8.76
C ALA A 416 -9.38 -17.44 -10.29
N SER A 417 -8.16 -17.28 -10.80
CA SER A 417 -7.86 -17.27 -12.25
C SER A 417 -8.24 -18.55 -12.99
N ARG A 418 -8.42 -19.66 -12.27
CA ARG A 418 -8.78 -20.97 -12.84
C ARG A 418 -10.23 -21.07 -13.28
N TYR A 419 -11.11 -20.15 -12.85
CA TYR A 419 -12.52 -20.21 -13.16
C TYR A 419 -12.86 -19.42 -14.42
N THR A 420 -13.85 -19.93 -15.18
CA THR A 420 -14.46 -19.26 -16.33
C THR A 420 -15.78 -18.62 -15.95
N PRO A 421 -16.26 -17.62 -16.72
CA PRO A 421 -17.51 -16.92 -16.44
C PRO A 421 -18.68 -17.90 -16.26
N TYR A 422 -19.58 -17.53 -15.37
CA TYR A 422 -20.82 -18.28 -15.17
C TYR A 422 -21.73 -18.17 -16.40
N GLU A 423 -22.17 -19.31 -16.95
CA GLU A 423 -23.01 -19.35 -18.17
C GLU A 423 -24.52 -19.37 -17.88
N GLY A 424 -24.92 -19.61 -16.62
CA GLY A 424 -26.30 -19.67 -16.21
C GLY A 424 -27.00 -18.30 -16.15
N GLU A 425 -28.29 -18.29 -15.92
CA GLU A 425 -29.05 -17.10 -15.62
C GLU A 425 -28.69 -16.54 -14.23
N LEU A 426 -28.48 -15.22 -14.13
CA LEU A 426 -28.26 -14.59 -12.83
C LEU A 426 -29.55 -14.65 -11.99
N PRO A 427 -29.44 -14.85 -10.64
CA PRO A 427 -30.60 -15.10 -9.78
C PRO A 427 -31.57 -13.88 -9.72
N PRO A 428 -32.81 -13.96 -10.29
CA PRO A 428 -33.65 -12.78 -10.44
C PRO A 428 -34.09 -12.16 -9.11
N ASP A 429 -34.25 -12.97 -8.08
CA ASP A 429 -34.66 -12.47 -6.76
C ASP A 429 -33.55 -11.62 -6.14
N GLN A 430 -32.30 -12.08 -6.24
CA GLN A 430 -31.15 -11.33 -5.73
C GLN A 430 -30.91 -10.02 -6.53
N LEU A 431 -31.23 -10.03 -7.84
CA LEU A 431 -31.18 -8.81 -8.65
C LEU A 431 -32.27 -7.82 -8.22
N ARG A 432 -33.50 -8.29 -7.93
CA ARG A 432 -34.57 -7.42 -7.40
C ARG A 432 -34.20 -6.84 -6.02
N ASP A 433 -33.63 -7.65 -5.13
CA ASP A 433 -33.18 -7.19 -3.83
C ASP A 433 -32.10 -6.11 -3.94
N ALA A 434 -31.12 -6.30 -4.83
CA ALA A 434 -30.08 -5.31 -5.08
C ALA A 434 -30.66 -4.00 -5.65
N HIS A 435 -31.56 -4.12 -6.62
CA HIS A 435 -32.24 -2.98 -7.24
C HIS A 435 -33.06 -2.21 -6.19
N GLU A 436 -33.82 -2.90 -5.36
CA GLU A 436 -34.60 -2.29 -4.28
C GLU A 436 -33.71 -1.55 -3.26
N LEU A 437 -32.60 -2.18 -2.86
CA LEU A 437 -31.64 -1.55 -1.94
C LEU A 437 -31.09 -0.23 -2.51
N ILE A 438 -30.78 -0.20 -3.80
CA ILE A 438 -30.20 0.98 -4.46
C ILE A 438 -31.23 2.08 -4.66
N TYR A 439 -32.38 1.76 -5.27
CA TYR A 439 -33.29 2.78 -5.83
C TYR A 439 -34.48 3.12 -4.95
N ARG A 440 -34.69 2.42 -3.83
CA ARG A 440 -35.74 2.76 -2.87
C ARG A 440 -35.73 4.23 -2.45
N PRO A 441 -34.55 4.87 -2.15
CA PRO A 441 -34.53 6.26 -1.72
C PRO A 441 -35.04 7.27 -2.75
N LEU A 442 -35.05 6.95 -4.05
CA LEU A 442 -35.62 7.82 -5.07
C LEU A 442 -37.15 7.93 -4.99
N ARG A 443 -37.83 6.96 -4.34
CA ARG A 443 -39.28 7.01 -4.16
C ARG A 443 -39.71 7.97 -3.07
N ASN A 444 -38.78 8.36 -2.21
CA ASN A 444 -39.01 9.32 -1.10
C ASN A 444 -37.96 10.42 -1.10
N PRO A 445 -37.85 11.24 -2.18
CA PRO A 445 -36.76 12.18 -2.34
C PRO A 445 -36.71 13.29 -1.24
N ASP A 446 -37.81 13.48 -0.53
CA ASP A 446 -37.94 14.43 0.60
C ASP A 446 -37.80 13.74 1.98
N GLY A 447 -37.48 12.46 2.00
CA GLY A 447 -37.26 11.69 3.22
C GLY A 447 -36.01 12.16 4.02
N PRO A 448 -35.80 11.58 5.19
CA PRO A 448 -34.63 11.93 6.01
C PRO A 448 -33.33 11.87 5.21
N PRO A 449 -32.48 12.91 5.25
CA PRO A 449 -31.20 12.89 4.53
C PRO A 449 -30.24 11.90 5.15
N GLN A 450 -29.47 11.22 4.32
CA GLN A 450 -28.51 10.20 4.72
C GLN A 450 -27.58 10.64 5.88
N PRO A 451 -27.01 11.87 5.90
CA PRO A 451 -26.09 12.25 6.97
C PRO A 451 -26.74 12.23 8.37
N GLN A 452 -28.03 12.56 8.46
CA GLN A 452 -28.78 12.52 9.71
C GLN A 452 -28.98 11.09 10.21
N VAL A 453 -29.33 10.18 9.34
CA VAL A 453 -29.57 8.76 9.68
C VAL A 453 -28.24 8.07 10.03
N GLU A 454 -27.18 8.32 9.28
CA GLU A 454 -25.84 7.80 9.55
C GLU A 454 -25.30 8.31 10.91
N TYR A 455 -25.44 9.61 11.18
CA TYR A 455 -24.99 10.18 12.46
C TYR A 455 -25.72 9.52 13.63
N LYS A 456 -27.04 9.38 13.54
CA LYS A 456 -27.87 8.72 14.57
C LYS A 456 -27.43 7.27 14.79
N LEU A 457 -27.21 6.50 13.72
CA LEU A 457 -26.76 5.11 13.77
C LEU A 457 -25.41 4.99 14.48
N ARG A 458 -24.42 5.71 14.00
CA ARG A 458 -23.05 5.64 14.53
C ARG A 458 -22.96 6.18 15.96
N ARG A 459 -23.84 7.13 16.33
CA ARG A 459 -23.99 7.59 17.71
C ARG A 459 -24.49 6.45 18.61
N PHE A 460 -25.49 5.67 18.19
CA PHE A 460 -25.94 4.51 18.94
C PHE A 460 -24.84 3.45 19.10
N VAL A 461 -24.01 3.27 18.08
CA VAL A 461 -22.86 2.39 18.18
C VAL A 461 -21.91 2.86 19.29
N ASN A 462 -21.56 4.14 19.34
CA ASN A 462 -20.71 4.70 20.40
C ASN A 462 -21.35 4.57 21.78
N ASP A 463 -22.63 4.85 21.90
CA ASP A 463 -23.30 4.90 23.20
C ASP A 463 -23.58 3.50 23.78
N TYR A 464 -23.77 2.48 22.92
CA TYR A 464 -24.29 1.18 23.37
C TYR A 464 -23.46 -0.04 22.96
N VAL A 465 -22.60 0.05 21.92
CA VAL A 465 -21.80 -1.08 21.42
C VAL A 465 -20.32 -0.92 21.72
N ALA A 466 -19.83 0.32 21.76
CA ALA A 466 -18.43 0.59 22.07
C ALA A 466 -18.02 0.04 23.45
N PRO A 467 -16.78 -0.48 23.59
CA PRO A 467 -16.28 -0.95 24.86
C PRO A 467 -15.99 0.23 25.83
N PRO A 468 -16.07 0.00 27.13
CA PRO A 468 -16.44 -1.28 27.77
C PRO A 468 -17.94 -1.58 27.59
N LYS A 469 -18.22 -2.84 27.19
CA LYS A 469 -19.55 -3.32 26.81
C LYS A 469 -20.31 -3.88 28.00
N SER A 470 -21.65 -3.93 27.92
CA SER A 470 -22.48 -4.71 28.84
C SER A 470 -23.70 -5.28 28.12
N GLY A 471 -24.21 -6.42 28.57
CA GLY A 471 -25.39 -7.06 27.97
C GLY A 471 -26.61 -6.16 27.92
N SER A 472 -26.84 -5.33 28.95
CA SER A 472 -27.94 -4.36 28.97
C SER A 472 -27.80 -3.28 27.88
N ARG A 473 -26.60 -2.70 27.69
CA ARG A 473 -26.34 -1.72 26.64
C ARG A 473 -26.43 -2.33 25.25
N LEU A 474 -25.87 -3.53 25.06
CA LEU A 474 -25.96 -4.25 23.80
C LEU A 474 -27.40 -4.60 23.42
N SER A 475 -28.23 -4.97 24.39
CA SER A 475 -29.66 -5.21 24.14
C SER A 475 -30.40 -3.92 23.74
N LEU A 476 -30.05 -2.78 24.33
CA LEU A 476 -30.59 -1.47 23.92
C LEU A 476 -30.15 -1.11 22.49
N ALA A 477 -28.89 -1.39 22.14
CA ALA A 477 -28.40 -1.19 20.78
C ALA A 477 -29.20 -2.00 19.76
N LEU A 478 -29.45 -3.30 20.03
CA LEU A 478 -30.21 -4.16 19.12
C LEU A 478 -31.63 -3.64 18.91
N ASN A 479 -32.30 -3.19 19.99
CA ASN A 479 -33.62 -2.55 19.89
C ASN A 479 -33.58 -1.24 19.09
N ALA A 480 -32.52 -0.47 19.22
CA ALA A 480 -32.33 0.76 18.43
C ALA A 480 -32.11 0.44 16.93
N PHE A 481 -31.28 -0.57 16.62
CA PHE A 481 -31.01 -0.97 15.22
C PHE A 481 -32.26 -1.56 14.53
N GLU A 482 -33.13 -2.24 15.28
CA GLU A 482 -34.41 -2.72 14.72
C GLU A 482 -35.30 -1.53 14.29
N ARG A 483 -35.44 -0.51 15.14
CA ARG A 483 -36.21 0.72 14.80
C ARG A 483 -35.55 1.51 13.67
N MET A 484 -34.22 1.49 13.56
CA MET A 484 -33.51 2.18 12.50
C MET A 484 -33.71 1.55 11.12
N ARG A 485 -34.26 0.35 11.03
CA ARG A 485 -34.69 -0.21 9.72
C ARG A 485 -35.74 0.67 9.06
N ASP A 486 -36.67 1.24 9.88
CA ASP A 486 -37.69 2.15 9.38
C ASP A 486 -37.05 3.48 8.95
N ASP A 487 -36.20 4.07 9.79
CA ASP A 487 -35.47 5.30 9.43
C ASP A 487 -34.69 5.14 8.11
N ILE A 488 -34.03 3.98 7.91
CA ILE A 488 -33.27 3.67 6.71
C ILE A 488 -34.19 3.42 5.50
N ALA A 489 -35.34 2.78 5.73
CA ALA A 489 -36.33 2.57 4.69
C ALA A 489 -36.92 3.88 4.16
N GLU A 490 -37.04 4.88 5.03
CA GLU A 490 -37.59 6.21 4.70
C GLU A 490 -36.55 7.20 4.16
N MET A 491 -35.25 6.88 4.15
CA MET A 491 -34.22 7.79 3.61
C MET A 491 -34.55 8.23 2.20
N GLY A 492 -34.28 9.51 1.93
CA GLY A 492 -34.44 10.12 0.60
C GLY A 492 -33.11 10.33 -0.13
N ALA A 493 -33.17 10.27 -1.46
CA ALA A 493 -32.06 10.60 -2.34
C ALA A 493 -32.56 11.23 -3.64
N ARG A 494 -31.78 12.11 -4.24
CA ARG A 494 -32.05 12.80 -5.52
C ARG A 494 -30.97 12.59 -6.55
N THR A 495 -29.79 12.21 -6.12
CA THR A 495 -28.62 12.02 -6.96
C THR A 495 -28.03 10.62 -6.82
N PRO A 496 -27.29 10.11 -7.83
CA PRO A 496 -26.62 8.82 -7.75
C PRO A 496 -25.63 8.75 -6.59
N HIS A 497 -24.99 9.87 -6.25
CA HIS A 497 -24.07 9.96 -5.11
C HIS A 497 -24.80 9.78 -3.76
N GLU A 498 -25.99 10.37 -3.62
CA GLU A 498 -26.81 10.17 -2.42
C GLU A 498 -27.31 8.73 -2.33
N LEU A 499 -27.62 8.05 -3.45
CA LEU A 499 -27.95 6.62 -3.46
C LEU A 499 -26.81 5.78 -2.91
N MET A 500 -25.56 6.08 -3.32
CA MET A 500 -24.38 5.42 -2.78
C MET A 500 -24.30 5.58 -1.26
N ARG A 501 -24.51 6.79 -0.76
CA ARG A 501 -24.47 7.07 0.68
C ARG A 501 -25.60 6.37 1.45
N CYS A 502 -26.81 6.28 0.88
CA CYS A 502 -27.91 5.53 1.47
C CYS A 502 -27.62 4.02 1.55
N ALA A 503 -26.99 3.45 0.51
CA ALA A 503 -26.58 2.05 0.52
C ALA A 503 -25.50 1.78 1.59
N GLU A 504 -24.53 2.70 1.76
CA GLU A 504 -23.52 2.62 2.80
C GLU A 504 -24.12 2.59 4.21
N VAL A 505 -25.17 3.40 4.49
CA VAL A 505 -25.83 3.38 5.81
C VAL A 505 -26.47 2.02 6.10
N SER A 506 -27.02 1.36 5.08
CA SER A 506 -27.56 0.00 5.24
C SER A 506 -26.47 -1.00 5.61
N PHE A 507 -25.29 -0.90 5.02
CA PHE A 507 -24.15 -1.75 5.35
C PHE A 507 -23.57 -1.47 6.75
N ILE A 508 -23.42 -0.20 7.12
CA ILE A 508 -23.00 0.18 8.47
C ILE A 508 -23.96 -0.38 9.52
N ARG A 509 -25.28 -0.31 9.25
CA ARG A 509 -26.29 -0.87 10.14
C ARG A 509 -26.16 -2.38 10.28
N ASP A 510 -25.98 -3.10 9.18
CA ASP A 510 -25.78 -4.56 9.21
C ASP A 510 -24.53 -4.91 10.03
N CYS A 511 -23.40 -4.23 9.80
CA CYS A 511 -22.17 -4.41 10.58
C CYS A 511 -22.38 -4.09 12.08
N ALA A 512 -23.14 -3.03 12.40
CA ALA A 512 -23.44 -2.67 13.78
C ALA A 512 -24.30 -3.72 14.49
N GLU A 513 -25.28 -4.31 13.80
CA GLU A 513 -26.09 -5.41 14.35
C GLU A 513 -25.26 -6.68 14.55
N MET A 514 -24.41 -7.05 13.56
CA MET A 514 -23.48 -8.18 13.67
C MET A 514 -22.55 -8.00 14.86
N ALA A 515 -21.94 -6.84 15.03
CA ALA A 515 -21.03 -6.51 16.12
C ALA A 515 -21.70 -6.57 17.50
N ALA A 516 -22.93 -6.03 17.60
CA ALA A 516 -23.68 -6.04 18.86
C ALA A 516 -24.11 -7.47 19.24
N ARG A 517 -24.60 -8.28 18.27
CA ARG A 517 -25.01 -9.66 18.50
C ARG A 517 -23.83 -10.56 18.86
N ALA A 518 -22.72 -10.47 18.14
CA ALA A 518 -21.49 -11.21 18.44
C ALA A 518 -20.95 -10.85 19.83
N SER A 519 -20.91 -9.54 20.15
CA SER A 519 -20.49 -9.05 21.47
C SER A 519 -21.42 -9.51 22.59
N LEU A 520 -22.73 -9.64 22.35
CA LEU A 520 -23.68 -10.15 23.31
C LEU A 520 -23.53 -11.68 23.51
N ALA A 521 -23.26 -12.40 22.44
CA ALA A 521 -23.09 -13.86 22.45
C ALA A 521 -21.86 -14.29 23.24
N ARG A 522 -20.69 -13.62 23.06
CA ARG A 522 -19.46 -13.94 23.81
C ARG A 522 -19.53 -13.35 25.23
N THR A 523 -19.66 -14.20 26.23
CA THR A 523 -19.83 -13.81 27.66
C THR A 523 -18.53 -13.92 28.45
N GLU A 524 -17.47 -13.32 27.94
CA GLU A 524 -16.15 -13.15 28.57
C GLU A 524 -15.55 -11.78 28.18
N SER A 525 -14.44 -11.38 28.80
CA SER A 525 -13.54 -10.33 28.32
C SER A 525 -12.28 -10.96 27.76
N ARG A 526 -11.92 -10.56 26.53
CA ARG A 526 -10.74 -11.05 25.82
C ARG A 526 -10.20 -9.96 24.89
N TRP A 527 -8.92 -10.03 24.52
CA TRP A 527 -8.24 -9.04 23.66
C TRP A 527 -8.25 -7.61 24.23
N GLY A 528 -8.15 -7.47 25.56
CA GLY A 528 -8.18 -6.18 26.24
C GLY A 528 -9.42 -5.35 25.87
N LEU A 529 -9.22 -4.07 25.49
CA LEU A 529 -10.34 -3.18 25.15
C LEU A 529 -11.13 -3.64 23.92
N TYR A 530 -10.56 -4.45 23.01
CA TYR A 530 -11.25 -4.86 21.79
C TYR A 530 -12.51 -5.67 22.06
N HIS A 531 -12.52 -6.44 23.17
CA HIS A 531 -13.73 -7.09 23.66
C HIS A 531 -13.74 -7.08 25.21
N ASP A 532 -13.95 -5.90 25.79
CA ASP A 532 -14.08 -5.72 27.24
C ASP A 532 -15.57 -5.72 27.65
N ARG A 533 -15.95 -6.62 28.57
CA ARG A 533 -17.30 -6.84 29.07
C ARG A 533 -17.38 -6.52 30.57
N LEU A 534 -18.03 -5.43 30.94
CA LEU A 534 -18.23 -5.05 32.35
C LEU A 534 -19.00 -6.11 33.17
N ASP A 535 -19.91 -6.81 32.52
CA ASP A 535 -20.72 -7.87 33.13
C ASP A 535 -20.04 -9.25 33.12
N HIS A 536 -18.94 -9.40 32.33
CA HIS A 536 -18.12 -10.60 32.25
C HIS A 536 -16.63 -10.23 32.18
N PRO A 537 -16.04 -9.69 33.29
CA PRO A 537 -14.73 -9.01 33.22
C PRO A 537 -13.53 -9.95 33.12
N HIS A 538 -13.76 -11.27 33.12
CA HIS A 538 -12.68 -12.26 33.11
C HIS A 538 -12.68 -13.07 31.82
N ARG A 539 -11.48 -13.50 31.41
CA ARG A 539 -11.30 -14.50 30.36
C ARG A 539 -11.75 -15.86 30.84
N ASP A 540 -12.48 -16.60 30.02
CA ASP A 540 -12.99 -17.94 30.30
C ASP A 540 -12.61 -18.92 29.19
N ASP A 541 -11.36 -19.44 29.24
CA ASP A 541 -10.85 -20.40 28.26
C ASP A 541 -11.61 -21.74 28.28
N ALA A 542 -12.25 -22.08 29.37
CA ALA A 542 -13.01 -23.34 29.46
C ALA A 542 -14.26 -23.33 28.57
N SER A 543 -14.91 -22.16 28.48
CA SER A 543 -16.13 -21.99 27.70
C SER A 543 -15.92 -21.30 26.34
N TRP A 544 -14.85 -20.51 26.21
CA TRP A 544 -14.74 -19.56 25.09
C TRP A 544 -13.43 -19.66 24.27
N PHE A 545 -12.60 -20.67 24.50
CA PHE A 545 -11.38 -20.89 23.68
C PHE A 545 -11.71 -21.46 22.30
N HIS A 546 -12.50 -20.71 21.52
CA HIS A 546 -12.92 -21.04 20.17
C HIS A 546 -13.23 -19.79 19.35
N HIS A 547 -13.21 -19.91 18.04
CA HIS A 547 -13.74 -18.86 17.16
C HIS A 547 -15.26 -18.81 17.29
N LEU A 548 -15.83 -17.60 17.26
CA LEU A 548 -17.27 -17.40 17.18
C LEU A 548 -17.60 -17.01 15.72
N ASP A 549 -18.10 -17.98 14.98
CA ASP A 549 -18.44 -17.79 13.57
C ASP A 549 -19.91 -17.39 13.42
N LEU A 550 -20.16 -16.28 12.73
CA LEU A 550 -21.48 -15.77 12.38
C LEU A 550 -21.87 -16.24 10.99
N HIS A 551 -23.05 -16.76 10.82
CA HIS A 551 -23.63 -17.09 9.51
C HIS A 551 -25.10 -16.68 9.41
N LYS A 552 -25.55 -16.54 8.15
CA LYS A 552 -26.95 -16.27 7.86
C LYS A 552 -27.71 -17.58 7.72
N SER A 553 -28.69 -17.79 8.60
CA SER A 553 -29.56 -18.96 8.49
C SER A 553 -30.50 -18.89 7.27
N PRO A 554 -31.11 -20.03 6.88
CA PRO A 554 -32.14 -20.03 5.82
C PRO A 554 -33.34 -19.10 6.10
N SER A 555 -33.66 -18.87 7.37
CA SER A 555 -34.69 -17.90 7.79
C SER A 555 -34.26 -16.45 7.68
N GLY A 556 -32.99 -16.18 7.38
CA GLY A 556 -32.39 -14.84 7.37
C GLY A 556 -31.87 -14.36 8.73
N ALA A 557 -31.98 -15.16 9.79
CA ALA A 557 -31.49 -14.81 11.13
C ALA A 557 -29.96 -14.90 11.20
N MET A 558 -29.37 -14.10 12.10
CA MET A 558 -27.95 -14.19 12.46
C MET A 558 -27.80 -15.31 13.47
N GLU A 559 -27.04 -16.34 13.11
CA GLU A 559 -26.74 -17.49 13.97
C GLU A 559 -25.25 -17.60 14.20
N PHE A 560 -24.86 -18.11 15.38
CA PHE A 560 -23.47 -18.22 15.81
C PHE A 560 -23.12 -19.68 16.04
N THR A 561 -21.93 -20.08 15.59
CA THR A 561 -21.35 -21.39 15.86
C THR A 561 -19.98 -21.26 16.50
N ALA A 562 -19.72 -22.13 17.48
CA ALA A 562 -18.40 -22.26 18.07
C ALA A 562 -17.53 -23.16 17.16
N ARG A 563 -16.48 -22.57 16.57
CA ARG A 563 -15.50 -23.31 15.79
C ARG A 563 -14.24 -23.52 16.61
N PRO A 564 -13.83 -24.77 16.88
CA PRO A 564 -12.58 -25.04 17.59
C PRO A 564 -11.39 -24.36 16.95
N VAL A 565 -10.44 -23.90 17.78
CA VAL A 565 -9.13 -23.45 17.30
C VAL A 565 -8.40 -24.64 16.70
N ALA A 566 -7.93 -24.51 15.48
CA ALA A 566 -7.17 -25.56 14.81
C ALA A 566 -5.86 -25.87 15.56
N PRO A 567 -5.35 -27.11 15.48
CA PRO A 567 -4.05 -27.46 16.06
C PRO A 567 -2.97 -26.48 15.56
N TYR A 568 -2.14 -26.00 16.48
CA TYR A 568 -1.10 -25.06 16.16
C TYR A 568 -0.01 -25.67 15.28
N LEU A 569 0.43 -24.94 14.27
CA LEU A 569 1.62 -25.25 13.48
C LEU A 569 2.89 -24.95 14.28
N VAL A 570 2.85 -23.86 15.06
CA VAL A 570 3.90 -23.43 15.99
C VAL A 570 3.35 -23.55 17.40
N PRO A 571 3.86 -24.48 18.24
CA PRO A 571 3.38 -24.65 19.62
C PRO A 571 3.58 -23.40 20.46
N ILE A 572 2.61 -23.05 21.30
CA ILE A 572 2.64 -21.93 22.24
C ILE A 572 2.38 -22.49 23.64
N GLU A 573 3.30 -22.30 24.57
CA GLU A 573 3.22 -22.89 25.91
C GLU A 573 1.97 -22.44 26.68
N GLU A 574 1.53 -21.20 26.47
CA GLU A 574 0.41 -20.59 27.19
C GLU A 574 -0.97 -21.09 26.73
N PHE A 575 -1.05 -21.75 25.57
CA PHE A 575 -2.33 -22.16 24.98
C PHE A 575 -2.28 -23.58 24.42
N THR A 576 -3.32 -24.35 24.68
CA THR A 576 -3.47 -25.70 24.13
C THR A 576 -4.79 -25.79 23.38
N PRO A 577 -4.79 -25.72 22.04
CA PRO A 577 -6.02 -25.88 21.28
C PRO A 577 -6.54 -27.30 21.37
N VAL A 578 -7.81 -27.44 21.76
CA VAL A 578 -8.55 -28.73 21.76
C VAL A 578 -9.39 -28.76 20.50
N GLY A 579 -8.75 -29.05 19.37
CA GLY A 579 -9.43 -29.04 18.07
C GLY A 579 -9.93 -30.40 17.62
N GLY A 580 -11.13 -30.40 17.01
CA GLY A 580 -11.59 -31.48 16.13
C GLY A 580 -11.26 -31.16 14.67
N PRO A 581 -11.43 -32.10 13.74
CA PRO A 581 -11.24 -31.84 12.32
C PRO A 581 -12.23 -30.78 11.86
N SER A 582 -11.73 -29.62 11.46
CA SER A 582 -12.52 -28.61 10.75
C SER A 582 -12.55 -28.97 9.26
N ARG A 583 -13.72 -28.85 8.62
CA ARG A 583 -13.83 -29.03 7.16
C ARG A 583 -12.87 -28.06 6.46
N HIS A 584 -11.96 -28.59 5.66
CA HIS A 584 -11.00 -27.77 4.93
C HIS A 584 -11.72 -27.00 3.83
N LEU A 585 -11.65 -25.66 3.84
CA LEU A 585 -12.30 -24.83 2.79
C LEU A 585 -11.75 -25.14 1.40
N GLY A 586 -10.50 -25.61 1.31
CA GLY A 586 -9.89 -26.11 0.08
C GLY A 586 -10.66 -27.27 -0.56
N GLU A 587 -11.26 -28.17 0.21
CA GLU A 587 -12.07 -29.28 -0.29
C GLU A 587 -13.40 -28.78 -0.88
N VAL A 588 -14.02 -27.80 -0.23
CA VAL A 588 -15.27 -27.15 -0.72
C VAL A 588 -15.04 -26.49 -2.06
N HIS A 589 -13.93 -25.82 -2.27
CA HIS A 589 -13.58 -25.20 -3.53
C HIS A 589 -13.14 -26.23 -4.58
N ALA A 590 -12.45 -27.30 -4.21
CA ALA A 590 -12.00 -28.36 -5.11
C ALA A 590 -13.17 -29.14 -5.74
N GLU A 591 -14.20 -29.48 -4.98
CA GLU A 591 -15.41 -30.14 -5.48
C GLU A 591 -16.09 -29.29 -6.56
N ASN A 592 -16.08 -27.96 -6.42
CA ASN A 592 -16.62 -27.03 -7.39
C ASN A 592 -15.77 -26.85 -8.66
N VAL A 593 -14.44 -27.07 -8.60
CA VAL A 593 -13.56 -27.04 -9.78
C VAL A 593 -13.84 -28.24 -10.70
N ALA A 594 -14.11 -29.40 -10.14
CA ALA A 594 -14.42 -30.61 -10.91
C ALA A 594 -15.69 -30.50 -11.75
N THR A 595 -16.62 -29.61 -11.41
CA THR A 595 -17.90 -29.38 -12.10
C THR A 595 -17.91 -28.18 -13.05
N ALA A 596 -16.85 -27.34 -13.04
CA ALA A 596 -16.72 -26.19 -13.92
C ALA A 596 -15.50 -26.40 -14.82
N GLY A 597 -15.65 -26.13 -16.12
CA GLY A 597 -14.52 -26.21 -17.05
C GLY A 597 -13.30 -25.49 -16.50
N SER A 598 -12.22 -26.24 -16.26
CA SER A 598 -10.96 -25.69 -15.77
C SER A 598 -10.04 -25.37 -16.93
N ARG A 599 -9.30 -24.25 -16.80
CA ARG A 599 -8.15 -23.97 -17.67
C ARG A 599 -6.92 -24.67 -17.09
N ASP A 600 -6.18 -25.39 -17.92
CA ASP A 600 -4.82 -25.79 -17.60
C ASP A 600 -3.93 -24.54 -17.71
N VAL A 601 -3.54 -23.99 -16.58
CA VAL A 601 -2.64 -22.82 -16.54
C VAL A 601 -1.27 -23.29 -16.04
N ALA A 602 -0.29 -23.27 -16.94
CA ALA A 602 1.12 -23.44 -16.56
C ALA A 602 1.64 -22.12 -15.92
N PRO A 603 2.43 -22.18 -14.84
CA PRO A 603 2.97 -20.96 -14.22
C PRO A 603 3.96 -20.26 -15.18
N VAL A 604 3.70 -18.98 -15.41
CA VAL A 604 4.63 -18.10 -16.14
C VAL A 604 5.73 -17.68 -15.18
N ALA A 605 6.96 -18.04 -15.50
CA ALA A 605 8.12 -17.63 -14.72
C ALA A 605 8.31 -16.11 -14.83
N ALA A 606 8.29 -15.43 -13.68
CA ALA A 606 8.56 -14.00 -13.58
C ALA A 606 10.02 -13.70 -13.93
N GLY A 607 10.24 -13.10 -15.08
CA GLY A 607 11.54 -12.58 -15.47
C GLY A 607 11.86 -11.28 -14.73
N VAL A 608 12.89 -11.30 -13.90
CA VAL A 608 13.39 -10.15 -13.17
C VAL A 608 14.28 -9.33 -14.11
N ALA A 609 13.79 -8.15 -14.51
CA ALA A 609 14.64 -7.10 -15.07
C ALA A 609 14.66 -5.91 -14.10
N GLY A 610 15.81 -5.67 -13.48
CA GLY A 610 15.97 -4.58 -12.53
C GLY A 610 16.24 -3.25 -13.23
N VAL A 611 15.60 -2.18 -12.74
CA VAL A 611 16.01 -0.79 -13.04
C VAL A 611 15.85 0.05 -11.77
N SER A 612 16.92 0.71 -11.38
CA SER A 612 16.98 1.68 -10.28
C SER A 612 16.72 3.10 -10.80
N GLY A 613 15.95 3.90 -10.10
CA GLY A 613 15.79 5.31 -10.43
C GLY A 613 15.42 6.16 -9.22
N ALA A 614 16.09 7.29 -9.06
CA ALA A 614 16.07 8.12 -7.88
C ALA A 614 15.01 9.24 -7.88
N ALA A 615 14.73 9.71 -6.68
CA ALA A 615 13.76 10.72 -6.34
C ALA A 615 14.18 12.18 -6.62
N GLY A 616 13.19 13.02 -6.77
CA GLY A 616 13.34 14.48 -6.69
C GLY A 616 12.15 15.09 -5.96
N THR A 617 12.48 15.87 -4.96
CA THR A 617 11.59 16.66 -4.11
C THR A 617 11.22 17.97 -4.78
N ASP A 618 10.02 18.51 -4.49
CA ASP A 618 9.79 19.90 -4.05
C ASP A 618 8.33 20.30 -4.11
N SER A 619 7.89 20.80 -3.13
CA SER A 619 7.70 22.05 -2.36
C SER A 619 6.73 23.04 -2.99
N GLU A 620 5.73 23.28 -2.23
CA GLU A 620 4.61 24.21 -2.39
C GLU A 620 5.00 25.66 -2.17
N SER A 621 4.16 26.56 -2.64
CA SER A 621 3.86 27.78 -1.87
C SER A 621 2.45 28.29 -2.14
N ASP A 622 1.77 28.54 -1.04
CA ASP A 622 0.46 29.14 -0.87
C ASP A 622 0.31 30.56 -1.40
N ALA A 623 -0.91 30.91 -1.72
CA ALA A 623 -1.43 32.24 -1.41
C ALA A 623 -2.95 32.23 -1.22
N ALA A 624 -3.35 32.55 -0.03
CA ALA A 624 -4.72 32.87 0.33
C ALA A 624 -5.15 34.21 -0.24
N ALA A 625 -6.42 34.36 -0.55
CA ALA A 625 -7.02 35.66 -0.84
C ALA A 625 -8.40 35.80 -0.23
N ASP A 626 -8.57 36.94 0.40
CA ASP A 626 -9.74 37.39 1.11
C ASP A 626 -10.65 38.23 0.19
N GLY A 627 -11.94 38.13 0.47
CA GLY A 627 -12.82 39.25 0.66
C GLY A 627 -13.60 39.94 -0.44
N SER A 628 -14.86 39.57 -0.49
CA SER A 628 -16.07 40.43 -0.67
C SER A 628 -16.14 41.58 -1.67
N GLY A 629 -17.23 41.58 -2.46
CA GLY A 629 -17.73 42.74 -3.17
C GLY A 629 -18.86 42.44 -4.17
N ARG A 630 -20.09 42.68 -3.77
CA ARG A 630 -21.27 42.62 -4.64
C ARG A 630 -21.30 43.82 -5.59
N GLY A 631 -21.57 43.57 -6.87
CA GLY A 631 -21.92 44.55 -7.85
C GLY A 631 -22.60 43.94 -9.07
N ALA A 632 -23.73 44.55 -9.49
CA ALA A 632 -24.67 44.00 -10.44
C ALA A 632 -24.19 44.02 -11.91
N LEU A 633 -24.82 43.14 -12.71
CA LEU A 633 -24.66 42.81 -14.11
C LEU A 633 -24.76 44.01 -15.09
N PRO A 634 -24.16 43.84 -16.27
CA PRO A 634 -24.95 43.66 -17.46
C PRO A 634 -24.50 42.51 -18.39
N SER A 635 -25.44 41.98 -19.12
CA SER A 635 -25.44 40.83 -20.02
C SER A 635 -24.68 41.05 -21.31
N HIS A 636 -23.56 40.33 -21.49
CA HIS A 636 -23.03 39.84 -22.75
C HIS A 636 -22.43 38.47 -22.51
N PRO A 637 -22.39 37.53 -23.45
CA PRO A 637 -21.77 36.22 -23.18
C PRO A 637 -20.29 36.42 -22.99
N THR A 638 -19.91 36.48 -21.71
CA THR A 638 -18.53 36.48 -21.29
C THR A 638 -17.94 35.09 -21.59
N PRO A 639 -16.72 34.97 -22.14
CA PRO A 639 -16.07 33.69 -22.29
C PRO A 639 -16.04 33.00 -20.91
N PRO A 640 -16.20 31.65 -20.88
CA PRO A 640 -16.28 30.90 -19.61
C PRO A 640 -15.06 31.21 -18.76
N THR A 641 -15.27 31.46 -17.49
CA THR A 641 -14.20 31.71 -16.53
C THR A 641 -13.32 30.46 -16.40
N SER A 642 -12.08 30.60 -15.97
CA SER A 642 -11.16 29.47 -15.73
C SER A 642 -11.81 28.41 -14.83
N SER A 643 -12.63 28.81 -13.86
CA SER A 643 -13.37 27.89 -12.99
C SER A 643 -14.41 27.07 -13.73
N THR A 644 -15.13 27.67 -14.70
CA THR A 644 -16.10 26.95 -15.54
C THR A 644 -15.39 25.92 -16.41
N ARG A 645 -14.26 26.28 -17.02
CA ARG A 645 -13.47 25.38 -17.86
C ARG A 645 -12.84 24.23 -17.09
N LEU A 646 -12.46 24.44 -15.83
CA LEU A 646 -11.99 23.36 -14.95
C LEU A 646 -13.12 22.36 -14.66
N LEU A 647 -14.35 22.82 -14.41
CA LEU A 647 -15.50 21.95 -14.23
C LEU A 647 -15.86 21.16 -15.50
N GLU A 648 -15.76 21.78 -16.66
CA GLU A 648 -15.92 21.12 -17.96
C GLU A 648 -14.89 20.01 -18.16
N LEU A 649 -13.62 20.23 -17.80
CA LEU A 649 -12.57 19.22 -17.88
C LEU A 649 -12.82 18.04 -16.95
N VAL A 650 -13.30 18.28 -15.72
CA VAL A 650 -13.65 17.22 -14.77
C VAL A 650 -14.79 16.37 -15.33
N ALA A 651 -15.79 16.97 -15.93
CA ALA A 651 -16.89 16.23 -16.60
C ALA A 651 -16.37 15.44 -17.82
N LEU A 652 -15.53 16.08 -18.64
CA LEU A 652 -14.95 15.46 -19.83
C LEU A 652 -14.05 14.26 -19.50
N ALA A 653 -13.34 14.29 -18.37
CA ALA A 653 -12.51 13.17 -17.91
C ALA A 653 -13.31 11.88 -17.70
N GLU A 654 -14.58 12.00 -17.30
CA GLU A 654 -15.48 10.86 -17.06
C GLU A 654 -15.98 10.23 -18.39
N GLU A 655 -15.96 10.99 -19.49
CA GLU A 655 -16.43 10.55 -20.80
C GLU A 655 -15.36 9.83 -21.65
N GLN A 656 -14.16 9.60 -21.10
CA GLN A 656 -13.01 9.03 -21.84
C GLN A 656 -12.72 9.78 -23.15
N PRO A 657 -12.39 11.08 -23.10
CA PRO A 657 -12.31 11.93 -24.29
C PRO A 657 -11.17 11.49 -25.21
N GLU A 658 -11.37 11.66 -26.51
CA GLU A 658 -10.30 11.64 -27.50
C GLU A 658 -9.40 12.88 -27.37
N LEU A 659 -8.15 12.79 -27.81
CA LEU A 659 -7.17 13.90 -27.73
C LEU A 659 -7.70 15.21 -28.32
N ASP A 660 -8.43 15.16 -29.42
CA ASP A 660 -8.97 16.35 -30.08
C ASP A 660 -9.96 17.12 -29.20
N ALA A 661 -10.71 16.45 -28.33
CA ALA A 661 -11.59 17.09 -27.34
C ALA A 661 -10.81 17.82 -26.25
N LEU A 662 -9.58 17.40 -25.94
CA LEU A 662 -8.70 18.02 -24.94
C LEU A 662 -7.85 19.16 -25.50
N ARG A 663 -7.60 19.21 -26.83
CA ARG A 663 -6.76 20.24 -27.46
C ARG A 663 -7.14 21.69 -27.11
N PRO A 664 -8.44 22.09 -27.07
CA PRO A 664 -8.83 23.44 -26.68
C PRO A 664 -8.44 23.83 -25.25
N TYR A 665 -8.32 22.83 -24.34
CA TYR A 665 -7.92 23.03 -22.97
C TYR A 665 -6.41 22.96 -22.80
N LEU A 666 -5.71 22.15 -23.58
CA LEU A 666 -4.23 22.13 -23.63
C LEU A 666 -3.64 23.44 -24.19
N ALA A 667 -4.40 24.17 -25.00
CA ALA A 667 -4.04 25.49 -25.53
C ALA A 667 -4.72 26.65 -24.79
N ASP A 668 -5.34 26.42 -23.65
CA ASP A 668 -6.04 27.47 -22.88
C ASP A 668 -5.09 28.58 -22.40
N PRO A 669 -5.48 29.85 -22.41
CA PRO A 669 -4.63 30.94 -21.92
C PRO A 669 -4.28 30.78 -20.41
N ALA A 670 -5.15 30.16 -19.59
CA ALA A 670 -4.92 29.97 -18.17
C ALA A 670 -4.06 28.74 -17.89
N PRO A 671 -2.87 28.86 -17.27
CA PRO A 671 -2.02 27.70 -16.94
C PRO A 671 -2.71 26.64 -16.10
N ALA A 672 -3.59 27.04 -15.17
CA ALA A 672 -4.35 26.11 -14.34
C ALA A 672 -5.25 25.17 -15.17
N VAL A 673 -5.86 25.68 -16.26
CA VAL A 673 -6.67 24.88 -17.18
C VAL A 673 -5.79 23.93 -17.99
N ARG A 674 -4.65 24.40 -18.50
CA ARG A 674 -3.71 23.53 -19.22
C ARG A 674 -3.16 22.43 -18.35
N ARG A 675 -2.81 22.75 -17.09
CA ARG A 675 -2.35 21.74 -16.12
C ARG A 675 -3.42 20.69 -15.85
N GLU A 676 -4.67 21.09 -15.65
CA GLU A 676 -5.77 20.15 -15.46
C GLU A 676 -6.04 19.31 -16.71
N ALA A 677 -5.94 19.90 -17.90
CA ALA A 677 -6.03 19.17 -19.16
C ALA A 677 -4.93 18.08 -19.28
N LEU A 678 -3.71 18.34 -18.80
CA LEU A 678 -2.65 17.32 -18.72
C LEU A 678 -3.01 16.22 -17.72
N ALA A 679 -3.65 16.56 -16.60
CA ALA A 679 -4.10 15.56 -15.64
C ALA A 679 -5.16 14.64 -16.26
N VAL A 680 -6.15 15.21 -16.97
CA VAL A 680 -7.16 14.44 -17.71
C VAL A 680 -6.51 13.58 -18.79
N LEU A 681 -5.58 14.13 -19.56
CA LEU A 681 -4.83 13.41 -20.59
C LEU A 681 -4.04 12.22 -19.99
N THR A 682 -3.46 12.41 -18.82
CA THR A 682 -2.73 11.37 -18.07
C THR A 682 -3.68 10.28 -17.57
N GLU A 683 -4.88 10.67 -17.17
CA GLU A 683 -5.90 9.75 -16.65
C GLU A 683 -6.56 8.91 -17.75
N THR A 684 -6.96 9.54 -18.85
CA THR A 684 -7.74 8.91 -19.92
C THR A 684 -6.90 8.22 -20.99
N LEU A 685 -5.66 8.67 -21.21
CA LEU A 685 -4.69 8.09 -22.17
C LEU A 685 -5.23 7.90 -23.60
N PRO A 686 -5.83 8.90 -24.24
CA PRO A 686 -6.19 8.75 -25.64
C PRO A 686 -4.95 8.58 -26.53
N PRO A 687 -5.08 8.00 -27.74
CA PRO A 687 -3.99 7.94 -28.71
C PRO A 687 -3.36 9.31 -28.93
N GLY A 688 -2.02 9.39 -28.96
CA GLY A 688 -1.28 10.63 -29.10
C GLY A 688 -0.96 11.35 -27.78
N THR A 689 -1.26 10.75 -26.63
CA THR A 689 -0.94 11.32 -25.30
C THR A 689 0.55 11.60 -25.14
N GLY A 690 1.43 10.69 -25.55
CA GLY A 690 2.88 10.85 -25.40
C GLY A 690 3.42 12.10 -26.10
N PRO A 691 3.19 12.27 -27.40
CA PRO A 691 3.55 13.50 -28.13
C PRO A 691 2.97 14.78 -27.52
N ALA A 692 1.70 14.78 -27.10
CA ALA A 692 1.07 15.96 -26.48
C ALA A 692 1.72 16.34 -25.13
N LEU A 693 2.10 15.36 -24.30
CA LEU A 693 2.84 15.61 -23.08
C LEU A 693 4.26 16.10 -23.35
N ALA A 694 4.94 15.57 -24.39
CA ALA A 694 6.25 16.05 -24.79
C ALA A 694 6.22 17.49 -25.31
N GLU A 695 5.16 17.89 -26.01
CA GLU A 695 4.92 19.28 -26.42
C GLU A 695 4.75 20.19 -25.18
N ALA A 696 3.99 19.74 -24.17
CA ALA A 696 3.74 20.49 -22.94
C ALA A 696 4.98 20.67 -22.05
N LEU A 697 6.06 19.90 -22.25
CA LEU A 697 7.36 20.15 -21.61
C LEU A 697 7.96 21.52 -22.00
N ARG A 698 7.50 22.11 -23.09
CA ARG A 698 7.95 23.42 -23.62
C ARG A 698 6.92 24.52 -23.38
N ASP A 699 5.95 24.29 -22.47
CA ASP A 699 4.95 25.30 -22.10
C ASP A 699 5.61 26.55 -21.46
N ALA A 700 5.03 27.72 -21.70
CA ALA A 700 5.52 28.97 -21.13
C ALA A 700 5.46 28.99 -19.58
N ALA A 701 4.45 28.30 -18.98
CA ALA A 701 4.25 28.28 -17.55
C ALA A 701 5.03 27.13 -16.88
N PRO A 702 5.85 27.39 -15.86
CA PRO A 702 6.66 26.36 -15.22
C PRO A 702 5.82 25.24 -14.54
N GLU A 703 4.65 25.59 -13.99
CA GLU A 703 3.73 24.61 -13.40
C GLU A 703 3.14 23.64 -14.42
N VAL A 704 2.98 24.05 -15.68
CA VAL A 704 2.53 23.18 -16.77
C VAL A 704 3.68 22.26 -17.22
N ARG A 705 4.90 22.80 -17.35
CA ARG A 705 6.09 22.00 -17.67
C ARG A 705 6.35 20.92 -16.60
N ALA A 706 6.25 21.31 -15.32
CA ALA A 706 6.41 20.37 -14.21
C ALA A 706 5.33 19.27 -14.22
N ALA A 707 4.08 19.63 -14.52
CA ALA A 707 3.00 18.63 -14.65
C ALA A 707 3.24 17.68 -15.83
N ALA A 708 3.66 18.21 -16.99
CA ALA A 708 4.00 17.38 -18.15
C ALA A 708 5.15 16.41 -17.86
N ALA A 709 6.21 16.88 -17.19
CA ALA A 709 7.34 16.06 -16.77
C ALA A 709 6.91 14.93 -15.81
N ALA A 710 6.06 15.26 -14.83
CA ALA A 710 5.51 14.28 -13.91
C ALA A 710 4.63 13.24 -14.62
N SER A 711 3.75 13.69 -15.53
CA SER A 711 2.87 12.82 -16.33
C SER A 711 3.66 11.87 -17.24
N LEU A 712 4.69 12.35 -17.91
CA LEU A 712 5.55 11.52 -18.76
C LEU A 712 6.27 10.43 -17.94
N ARG A 713 6.82 10.78 -16.77
CA ARG A 713 7.44 9.79 -15.87
C ARG A 713 6.42 8.81 -15.31
N GLU A 714 5.21 9.27 -14.99
CA GLU A 714 4.12 8.40 -14.53
C GLU A 714 3.70 7.38 -15.59
N LEU A 715 3.69 7.80 -16.85
CA LEU A 715 3.17 7.02 -17.97
C LEU A 715 4.23 6.24 -18.75
N VAL A 716 5.49 6.33 -18.36
CA VAL A 716 6.62 5.80 -19.16
C VAL A 716 6.44 4.34 -19.60
N GLU A 717 5.84 3.50 -18.75
CA GLU A 717 5.59 2.08 -19.06
C GLU A 717 4.32 1.84 -19.89
N THR A 718 3.49 2.88 -20.06
CA THR A 718 2.20 2.80 -20.78
C THR A 718 2.25 3.49 -22.13
N LEU A 719 3.19 4.43 -22.31
CA LEU A 719 3.34 5.16 -23.57
C LEU A 719 3.99 4.27 -24.66
N PRO A 720 3.44 4.26 -25.87
CA PRO A 720 4.09 3.60 -26.98
C PRO A 720 5.37 4.37 -27.39
N PRO A 721 6.47 3.66 -27.76
CA PRO A 721 7.71 4.30 -28.23
C PRO A 721 7.54 4.83 -29.66
N GLU A 722 6.86 5.96 -29.82
CA GLU A 722 6.56 6.57 -31.11
C GLU A 722 7.65 7.57 -31.55
N PRO A 723 7.92 7.71 -32.87
CA PRO A 723 8.88 8.70 -33.37
C PRO A 723 8.53 10.14 -32.96
N ALA A 724 7.25 10.50 -32.96
CA ALA A 724 6.79 11.84 -32.55
C ALA A 724 7.08 12.15 -31.07
N LEU A 725 6.94 11.14 -30.19
CA LEU A 725 7.32 11.26 -28.78
C LEU A 725 8.83 11.45 -28.65
N ARG A 726 9.63 10.64 -29.37
CA ARG A 726 11.10 10.77 -29.40
C ARG A 726 11.54 12.17 -29.81
N ASP A 727 10.99 12.68 -30.90
CA ASP A 727 11.36 13.97 -31.44
C ASP A 727 10.98 15.12 -30.48
N GLY A 728 9.80 15.04 -29.84
CA GLY A 728 9.38 15.99 -28.84
C GLY A 728 10.27 15.98 -27.57
N LEU A 729 10.66 14.79 -27.10
CA LEU A 729 11.57 14.65 -25.96
C LEU A 729 12.99 15.13 -26.30
N ALA A 730 13.50 14.82 -27.51
CA ALA A 730 14.79 15.30 -27.96
C ALA A 730 14.84 16.83 -28.04
N ALA A 731 13.76 17.47 -28.54
CA ALA A 731 13.64 18.93 -28.54
C ALA A 731 13.57 19.55 -27.13
N ALA A 732 13.06 18.81 -26.15
CA ALA A 732 12.99 19.27 -24.76
C ALA A 732 14.36 19.23 -24.04
N LEU A 733 15.38 18.58 -24.61
CA LEU A 733 16.75 18.58 -24.06
C LEU A 733 17.45 19.95 -24.24
N ASP A 734 16.97 20.79 -25.13
CA ASP A 734 17.47 22.13 -25.35
C ASP A 734 16.80 23.21 -24.47
N GLU A 735 15.79 22.83 -23.67
CA GLU A 735 15.05 23.75 -22.83
C GLU A 735 15.92 24.29 -21.66
N PRO A 736 15.74 25.56 -21.27
CA PRO A 736 16.55 26.16 -20.20
C PRO A 736 16.27 25.55 -18.82
N ASP A 737 15.11 24.94 -18.62
CA ASP A 737 14.67 24.34 -17.34
C ASP A 737 15.32 22.95 -17.13
N PRO A 738 16.18 22.77 -16.11
CA PRO A 738 16.85 21.49 -15.88
C PRO A 738 15.87 20.35 -15.53
N VAL A 739 14.73 20.67 -14.92
CA VAL A 739 13.70 19.67 -14.60
C VAL A 739 13.13 19.06 -15.88
N VAL A 740 12.96 19.87 -16.92
CA VAL A 740 12.50 19.42 -18.23
C VAL A 740 13.55 18.53 -18.90
N ARG A 741 14.84 18.99 -18.94
CA ARG A 741 15.90 18.20 -19.55
C ARG A 741 16.11 16.85 -18.87
N ALA A 742 16.13 16.84 -17.54
CA ALA A 742 16.26 15.60 -16.76
C ALA A 742 15.07 14.65 -16.98
N ALA A 743 13.85 15.18 -17.06
CA ALA A 743 12.66 14.37 -17.34
C ALA A 743 12.68 13.79 -18.76
N ALA A 744 13.09 14.60 -19.75
CA ALA A 744 13.21 14.14 -21.13
C ALA A 744 14.24 13.02 -21.28
N LEU A 745 15.41 13.15 -20.63
CA LEU A 745 16.44 12.10 -20.58
C LEU A 745 15.91 10.80 -19.96
N ASP A 746 15.23 10.92 -18.82
CA ASP A 746 14.70 9.76 -18.09
C ASP A 746 13.69 8.98 -18.94
N VAL A 747 12.77 9.70 -19.62
CA VAL A 747 11.76 9.07 -20.50
C VAL A 747 12.37 8.50 -21.76
N LEU A 748 13.32 9.20 -22.41
CA LEU A 748 14.07 8.69 -23.56
C LEU A 748 14.80 7.39 -23.22
N ARG A 749 15.44 7.33 -22.07
CA ARG A 749 16.14 6.18 -21.55
C ARG A 749 15.16 5.01 -21.29
N ALA A 750 14.09 5.27 -20.55
CA ALA A 750 13.15 4.24 -20.13
C ALA A 750 12.39 3.61 -21.31
N LEU A 751 12.13 4.38 -22.36
CA LEU A 751 11.49 3.92 -23.61
C LEU A 751 12.51 3.43 -24.67
N SER A 752 13.81 3.46 -24.37
CA SER A 752 14.89 3.11 -25.33
C SER A 752 14.82 3.92 -26.64
N LEU A 753 14.48 5.20 -26.54
CA LEU A 753 14.30 6.09 -27.68
C LEU A 753 15.53 6.95 -28.01
N GLY A 754 16.54 6.96 -27.15
CA GLY A 754 17.78 7.72 -27.35
C GLY A 754 18.96 6.82 -27.75
N ASP A 755 20.08 7.47 -28.06
CA ASP A 755 21.34 6.84 -28.43
C ASP A 755 22.53 7.43 -27.68
N THR A 756 23.69 6.83 -27.80
CA THR A 756 24.92 7.26 -27.13
C THR A 756 25.29 8.72 -27.43
N ALA A 757 25.12 9.18 -28.68
CA ALA A 757 25.49 10.54 -29.06
C ALA A 757 24.58 11.58 -28.39
N LEU A 758 23.25 11.31 -28.35
CA LEU A 758 22.27 12.17 -27.73
C LEU A 758 22.53 12.30 -26.22
N TYR A 759 22.79 11.17 -25.55
CA TYR A 759 23.02 11.15 -24.09
C TYR A 759 24.37 11.77 -23.69
N ALA A 760 25.42 11.49 -24.44
CA ALA A 760 26.76 12.01 -24.18
C ALA A 760 26.84 13.55 -24.32
N ALA A 761 25.99 14.15 -25.16
CA ALA A 761 25.89 15.59 -25.30
C ALA A 761 25.48 16.31 -24.01
N LEU A 762 24.79 15.63 -23.06
CA LEU A 762 24.32 16.18 -21.80
C LEU A 762 25.30 15.94 -20.61
N LEU A 763 26.41 15.23 -20.81
CA LEU A 763 27.45 15.08 -19.77
C LEU A 763 28.04 16.43 -19.31
N PRO A 764 28.23 17.45 -20.18
CA PRO A 764 28.70 18.76 -19.75
C PRO A 764 27.59 19.73 -19.32
N ASP A 765 26.36 19.25 -19.09
CA ASP A 765 25.25 20.13 -18.67
C ASP A 765 25.59 20.93 -17.41
N SER A 766 25.07 22.14 -17.30
CA SER A 766 25.30 23.02 -16.16
C SER A 766 24.68 22.46 -14.84
N ASP A 767 23.58 21.70 -14.95
CA ASP A 767 22.86 21.16 -13.82
C ASP A 767 23.31 19.73 -13.47
N ILE A 768 23.52 19.49 -12.16
CA ILE A 768 24.01 18.23 -11.65
C ILE A 768 23.02 17.09 -11.91
N SER A 769 21.72 17.35 -11.76
CA SER A 769 20.68 16.34 -11.94
C SER A 769 20.60 15.87 -13.38
N VAL A 770 20.76 16.79 -14.34
CA VAL A 770 20.81 16.46 -15.77
C VAL A 770 22.02 15.59 -16.09
N ARG A 771 23.22 15.95 -15.56
CA ARG A 771 24.41 15.13 -15.75
C ARG A 771 24.28 13.72 -15.15
N ILE A 772 23.64 13.59 -13.99
CA ILE A 772 23.35 12.27 -13.38
C ILE A 772 22.40 11.46 -14.26
N GLU A 773 21.33 12.06 -14.80
CA GLU A 773 20.44 11.35 -15.72
C GLU A 773 21.14 10.99 -17.05
N ALA A 774 22.03 11.83 -17.55
CA ALA A 774 22.84 11.52 -18.72
C ALA A 774 23.74 10.29 -18.46
N VAL A 775 24.37 10.19 -17.30
CA VAL A 775 25.15 8.99 -16.89
C VAL A 775 24.25 7.74 -16.86
N ARG A 776 23.05 7.83 -16.28
CA ARG A 776 22.09 6.70 -16.25
C ARG A 776 21.63 6.29 -17.65
N ALA A 777 21.39 7.29 -18.51
CA ALA A 777 21.00 7.05 -19.89
C ALA A 777 22.12 6.35 -20.68
N LEU A 778 23.37 6.75 -20.49
CA LEU A 778 24.53 6.10 -21.10
C LEU A 778 24.73 4.65 -20.65
N VAL A 779 24.37 4.32 -19.39
CA VAL A 779 24.35 2.92 -18.94
C VAL A 779 23.35 2.10 -19.74
N SER A 780 22.17 2.64 -20.02
CA SER A 780 21.10 1.90 -20.74
C SER A 780 21.47 1.57 -22.21
N VAL A 781 22.45 2.25 -22.78
CA VAL A 781 22.96 2.01 -24.13
C VAL A 781 24.40 1.44 -24.13
N ASP A 782 24.85 0.96 -22.97
CA ASP A 782 26.17 0.34 -22.73
C ASP A 782 27.37 1.19 -23.18
N ALA A 783 27.28 2.52 -23.00
CA ALA A 783 28.28 3.49 -23.46
C ALA A 783 29.49 3.59 -22.48
N ALA A 784 30.17 2.47 -22.29
CA ALA A 784 31.28 2.35 -21.34
C ALA A 784 32.46 3.30 -21.60
N THR A 785 32.75 3.61 -22.89
CA THR A 785 33.84 4.48 -23.29
C THR A 785 33.58 5.94 -22.93
N GLU A 786 32.37 6.43 -23.16
CA GLU A 786 31.92 7.80 -22.86
C GLU A 786 31.90 8.03 -21.34
N LEU A 787 31.37 7.05 -20.58
CA LEU A 787 31.38 7.08 -19.13
C LEU A 787 32.81 7.10 -18.55
N ALA A 788 33.70 6.24 -19.07
CA ALA A 788 35.08 6.22 -18.65
C ALA A 788 35.83 7.55 -18.98
N GLY A 789 35.50 8.17 -20.09
CA GLY A 789 36.05 9.46 -20.48
C GLY A 789 35.64 10.62 -19.58
N ALA A 790 34.42 10.57 -19.04
CA ALA A 790 33.87 11.60 -18.14
C ALA A 790 34.26 11.38 -16.66
N ALA A 791 34.76 10.21 -16.29
CA ALA A 791 34.85 9.76 -14.90
C ALA A 791 35.60 10.69 -13.95
N THR A 792 36.71 11.27 -14.37
CA THR A 792 37.56 12.14 -13.54
C THR A 792 37.41 13.62 -13.86
N ALA A 793 36.64 13.95 -14.91
CA ALA A 793 36.52 15.33 -15.41
C ALA A 793 35.40 16.13 -14.74
N ASP A 794 34.40 15.48 -14.18
CA ASP A 794 33.24 16.18 -13.60
C ASP A 794 33.60 16.86 -12.26
N PRO A 795 33.25 18.14 -12.07
CA PRO A 795 33.55 18.84 -10.81
C PRO A 795 32.74 18.32 -9.61
N SER A 796 31.53 17.74 -9.84
CA SER A 796 30.68 17.23 -8.77
C SER A 796 31.09 15.81 -8.34
N ARG A 797 31.28 15.64 -7.02
CA ARG A 797 31.53 14.32 -6.45
C ARG A 797 30.35 13.38 -6.71
N GLU A 798 29.10 13.90 -6.67
CA GLU A 798 27.87 13.12 -6.87
C GLU A 798 27.87 12.48 -8.27
N VAL A 799 28.27 13.24 -9.29
CA VAL A 799 28.39 12.74 -10.65
C VAL A 799 29.53 11.71 -10.76
N ARG A 800 30.71 12.00 -10.17
CA ARG A 800 31.83 11.05 -10.19
C ARG A 800 31.50 9.73 -9.48
N VAL A 801 30.78 9.79 -8.31
CA VAL A 801 30.27 8.58 -7.63
C VAL A 801 29.29 7.83 -8.54
N THR A 802 28.38 8.54 -9.21
CA THR A 802 27.40 7.92 -10.13
C THR A 802 28.11 7.25 -11.31
N ILE A 803 29.13 7.89 -11.87
CA ILE A 803 29.93 7.30 -12.94
C ILE A 803 30.70 6.06 -12.47
N ALA A 804 31.32 6.11 -11.27
CA ALA A 804 32.02 4.95 -10.72
C ALA A 804 31.07 3.73 -10.58
N LYS A 805 29.86 3.96 -10.06
CA LYS A 805 28.81 2.94 -9.96
C LYS A 805 28.34 2.47 -11.35
N ALA A 806 28.14 3.39 -12.29
CA ALA A 806 27.76 3.10 -13.66
C ALA A 806 28.77 2.18 -14.38
N LEU A 807 30.07 2.45 -14.21
CA LEU A 807 31.15 1.64 -14.75
C LEU A 807 31.16 0.18 -14.21
N ALA A 808 30.57 -0.04 -13.03
CA ALA A 808 30.37 -1.40 -12.52
C ALA A 808 29.28 -2.17 -13.26
N THR A 809 28.27 -1.47 -13.78
CA THR A 809 27.06 -2.07 -14.39
C THR A 809 27.14 -2.19 -15.90
N VAL A 810 27.95 -1.36 -16.59
CA VAL A 810 28.15 -1.51 -18.05
C VAL A 810 28.77 -2.86 -18.35
N SER A 811 28.08 -3.63 -19.19
CA SER A 811 28.38 -5.05 -19.38
C SER A 811 29.67 -5.30 -20.10
N GLY A 812 30.48 -6.18 -19.49
CA GLY A 812 31.36 -7.02 -20.32
C GLY A 812 30.58 -8.32 -20.51
N ASP A 813 30.04 -8.50 -21.67
CA ASP A 813 29.49 -9.77 -22.08
C ASP A 813 30.62 -10.80 -22.25
N THR A 814 30.32 -12.09 -22.08
CA THR A 814 31.34 -13.17 -22.38
C THR A 814 31.85 -13.11 -23.81
N VAL A 815 31.16 -12.41 -24.68
CA VAL A 815 31.48 -12.22 -26.10
C VAL A 815 32.23 -10.91 -26.38
N THR A 816 32.01 -9.85 -25.61
CA THR A 816 32.68 -8.55 -25.76
C THR A 816 33.38 -8.19 -24.45
N PRO A 817 34.71 -8.25 -24.39
CA PRO A 817 35.45 -7.84 -23.19
C PRO A 817 35.26 -6.35 -22.93
N ARG A 818 35.13 -5.99 -21.66
CA ARG A 818 35.04 -4.59 -21.23
C ARG A 818 36.18 -3.75 -21.78
N PRO A 819 35.89 -2.50 -22.21
CA PRO A 819 36.91 -1.59 -22.71
C PRO A 819 38.01 -1.38 -21.63
N PRO A 820 39.32 -1.43 -21.97
CA PRO A 820 40.38 -1.14 -21.04
C PRO A 820 40.25 0.26 -20.35
N ALA A 821 39.56 1.18 -21.01
CA ALA A 821 39.25 2.50 -20.47
C ALA A 821 38.48 2.47 -19.13
N VAL A 822 37.58 1.48 -18.93
CA VAL A 822 36.82 1.31 -17.70
C VAL A 822 37.75 1.08 -16.52
N LEU A 823 38.66 0.12 -16.64
CA LEU A 823 39.61 -0.20 -15.58
C LEU A 823 40.59 0.95 -15.32
N THR A 824 40.99 1.68 -16.38
CA THR A 824 41.82 2.88 -16.28
C THR A 824 41.07 3.99 -15.50
N ALA A 825 39.83 4.23 -15.82
CA ALA A 825 38.99 5.24 -15.15
C ALA A 825 38.76 4.89 -13.68
N LEU A 826 38.39 3.65 -13.37
CA LEU A 826 38.24 3.20 -11.98
C LEU A 826 39.54 3.29 -11.19
N THR A 827 40.69 2.96 -11.81
CA THR A 827 42.01 3.12 -11.20
C THR A 827 42.26 4.57 -10.81
N ALA A 828 41.96 5.51 -11.71
CA ALA A 828 42.12 6.94 -11.43
C ALA A 828 41.19 7.41 -10.30
N LEU A 829 39.96 6.94 -10.25
CA LEU A 829 38.98 7.28 -9.21
C LEU A 829 39.36 6.70 -7.82
N THR A 830 40.19 5.65 -7.72
CA THR A 830 40.73 5.20 -6.41
C THR A 830 41.67 6.21 -5.78
N ASP A 831 42.15 7.21 -6.51
CA ASP A 831 43.00 8.31 -6.03
C ASP A 831 42.21 9.65 -5.87
N ASP A 832 40.88 9.62 -6.02
CA ASP A 832 40.04 10.82 -5.91
C ASP A 832 40.17 11.46 -4.53
N PRO A 833 40.20 12.81 -4.41
CA PRO A 833 40.25 13.47 -3.13
C PRO A 833 39.07 13.17 -2.22
N ASP A 834 37.89 12.91 -2.78
CA ASP A 834 36.69 12.61 -2.00
C ASP A 834 36.60 11.12 -1.62
N PRO A 835 36.45 10.78 -0.32
CA PRO A 835 36.40 9.38 0.11
C PRO A 835 35.21 8.59 -0.42
N LEU A 836 34.07 9.24 -0.72
CA LEU A 836 32.91 8.53 -1.28
C LEU A 836 33.15 8.12 -2.73
N VAL A 837 33.91 8.92 -3.49
CA VAL A 837 34.29 8.57 -4.85
C VAL A 837 35.28 7.40 -4.82
N ARG A 838 36.29 7.44 -3.92
CA ARG A 838 37.23 6.32 -3.76
C ARG A 838 36.52 5.04 -3.37
N ALA A 839 35.58 5.13 -2.40
CA ALA A 839 34.76 4.00 -1.95
C ALA A 839 33.96 3.38 -3.10
N ALA A 840 33.27 4.21 -3.91
CA ALA A 840 32.53 3.75 -5.07
C ALA A 840 33.43 3.11 -6.14
N ALA A 841 34.62 3.66 -6.36
CA ALA A 841 35.58 3.10 -7.31
C ALA A 841 36.10 1.71 -6.87
N TYR A 842 36.43 1.55 -5.57
CA TYR A 842 36.81 0.24 -5.04
C TYR A 842 35.65 -0.76 -5.11
N ALA A 843 34.44 -0.36 -4.71
CA ALA A 843 33.28 -1.23 -4.81
C ALA A 843 33.01 -1.68 -6.27
N ALA A 844 33.14 -0.76 -7.23
CA ALA A 844 33.00 -1.06 -8.66
C ALA A 844 34.06 -2.09 -9.15
N LEU A 845 35.26 -2.06 -8.62
CA LEU A 845 36.31 -3.07 -8.95
C LEU A 845 35.90 -4.49 -8.48
N GLY A 846 35.08 -4.62 -7.45
CA GLY A 846 34.48 -5.89 -7.06
C GLY A 846 33.57 -6.50 -8.13
N ALA A 847 32.89 -5.68 -8.93
CA ALA A 847 32.03 -6.14 -10.02
C ALA A 847 32.79 -6.27 -11.36
N VAL A 848 33.75 -5.37 -11.59
CA VAL A 848 34.53 -5.34 -12.87
C VAL A 848 35.64 -6.38 -12.89
N GLY A 849 36.15 -6.73 -11.72
CA GLY A 849 37.35 -7.56 -11.52
C GLY A 849 38.51 -6.73 -10.97
N CYS A 850 39.17 -7.27 -9.98
CA CYS A 850 40.29 -6.62 -9.28
C CYS A 850 41.61 -7.29 -9.59
N PRO A 851 42.34 -6.86 -10.68
CA PRO A 851 43.61 -7.45 -11.05
C PRO A 851 44.69 -7.20 -9.97
N PRO A 852 45.82 -7.99 -9.97
CA PRO A 852 46.79 -7.96 -8.89
C PRO A 852 47.34 -6.60 -8.49
N PRO A 853 47.59 -5.64 -9.38
CA PRO A 853 48.06 -4.31 -8.97
C PRO A 853 46.99 -3.53 -8.19
N LEU A 854 45.70 -3.69 -8.56
CA LEU A 854 44.60 -3.02 -7.86
C LEU A 854 44.20 -3.76 -6.59
N ALA A 855 44.33 -5.09 -6.57
CA ALA A 855 44.19 -5.87 -5.33
C ALA A 855 45.16 -5.43 -4.24
N ALA A 856 46.42 -5.19 -4.58
CA ALA A 856 47.40 -4.65 -3.64
C ALA A 856 47.02 -3.25 -3.13
N ARG A 857 46.46 -2.41 -4.01
CA ARG A 857 45.93 -1.09 -3.60
C ARG A 857 44.71 -1.23 -2.68
N ALA A 858 43.79 -2.16 -2.99
CA ALA A 858 42.62 -2.43 -2.15
C ALA A 858 43.03 -2.93 -0.75
N VAL A 859 44.04 -3.81 -0.67
CA VAL A 859 44.61 -4.23 0.63
C VAL A 859 45.11 -3.03 1.42
N THR A 860 45.86 -2.10 0.79
CA THR A 860 46.29 -0.86 1.45
C THR A 860 45.09 0.00 1.88
N ALA A 861 44.08 0.10 1.08
CA ALA A 861 42.86 0.89 1.33
C ALA A 861 42.00 0.34 2.48
N LEU A 862 42.17 -0.90 2.93
CA LEU A 862 41.56 -1.43 4.15
C LEU A 862 42.00 -0.68 5.43
N THR A 863 43.03 0.17 5.35
CA THR A 863 43.49 1.03 6.45
C THR A 863 43.16 2.51 6.22
N ASP A 864 42.33 2.86 5.23
CA ASP A 864 41.92 4.25 4.97
C ASP A 864 41.21 4.83 6.21
N PRO A 865 41.42 6.11 6.54
CA PRO A 865 40.71 6.77 7.65
C PRO A 865 39.17 6.71 7.50
N ALA A 866 38.66 6.82 6.28
CA ALA A 866 37.24 6.75 5.99
C ALA A 866 36.79 5.29 5.89
N TRP A 867 35.85 4.90 6.74
CA TRP A 867 35.35 3.53 6.77
C TRP A 867 34.66 3.11 5.46
N GLN A 868 34.03 4.06 4.75
CA GLN A 868 33.42 3.81 3.44
C GLN A 868 34.45 3.29 2.42
N VAL A 869 35.67 3.86 2.43
CA VAL A 869 36.77 3.41 1.58
C VAL A 869 37.19 2.01 1.99
N ARG A 870 37.31 1.74 3.29
CA ARG A 870 37.66 0.39 3.80
C ARG A 870 36.60 -0.66 3.38
N ALA A 871 35.30 -0.31 3.48
CA ALA A 871 34.23 -1.20 3.02
C ALA A 871 34.28 -1.45 1.51
N GLY A 872 34.46 -0.39 0.71
CA GLY A 872 34.67 -0.52 -0.74
C GLY A 872 35.88 -1.37 -1.10
N ALA A 873 36.98 -1.18 -0.37
CA ALA A 873 38.23 -1.98 -0.55
C ALA A 873 38.00 -3.46 -0.23
N ALA A 874 37.26 -3.76 0.84
CA ALA A 874 36.86 -5.13 1.15
C ALA A 874 36.04 -5.72 0.01
N THR A 875 35.07 -4.96 -0.56
CA THR A 875 34.27 -5.38 -1.71
C THR A 875 35.13 -5.63 -2.96
N ALA A 876 36.14 -4.78 -3.24
CA ALA A 876 37.05 -4.99 -4.36
C ALA A 876 37.77 -6.34 -4.31
N LEU A 877 38.10 -6.78 -3.09
CA LEU A 877 38.84 -8.03 -2.87
C LEU A 877 37.98 -9.29 -3.13
N SER A 878 36.67 -9.17 -3.29
CA SER A 878 35.78 -10.30 -3.60
C SER A 878 36.16 -11.03 -4.90
N THR A 879 36.73 -10.32 -5.89
CA THR A 879 37.18 -10.85 -7.18
C THR A 879 38.69 -10.94 -7.32
N ALA A 880 39.43 -10.57 -6.28
CA ALA A 880 40.88 -10.73 -6.27
C ALA A 880 41.31 -12.19 -6.07
N THR A 881 42.58 -12.52 -6.32
CA THR A 881 43.07 -13.88 -6.06
C THR A 881 43.00 -14.23 -4.59
N THR A 882 42.56 -15.44 -4.27
CA THR A 882 42.36 -15.94 -2.88
C THR A 882 43.58 -15.72 -1.99
N ALA A 883 44.78 -15.93 -2.54
CA ALA A 883 46.04 -15.78 -1.85
C ALA A 883 46.31 -14.32 -1.36
N VAL A 884 45.76 -13.32 -2.06
CA VAL A 884 45.87 -11.90 -1.68
C VAL A 884 44.67 -11.47 -0.82
N ALA A 885 43.47 -11.88 -1.23
CA ALA A 885 42.23 -11.43 -0.60
C ALA A 885 42.00 -11.98 0.81
N VAL A 886 42.13 -13.30 1.01
CA VAL A 886 41.69 -13.97 2.24
C VAL A 886 42.46 -13.50 3.46
N PRO A 887 43.80 -13.39 3.47
CA PRO A 887 44.51 -12.90 4.65
C PRO A 887 44.10 -11.47 5.03
N ALA A 888 44.00 -10.57 4.06
CA ALA A 888 43.62 -9.18 4.29
C ALA A 888 42.16 -9.03 4.78
N LEU A 889 41.24 -9.79 4.19
CA LEU A 889 39.85 -9.82 4.63
C LEU A 889 39.68 -10.44 6.02
N ALA A 890 40.48 -11.46 6.37
CA ALA A 890 40.45 -12.04 7.70
C ALA A 890 40.89 -11.02 8.78
N GLU A 891 41.87 -10.18 8.50
CA GLU A 891 42.24 -9.07 9.36
C GLU A 891 41.14 -8.00 9.46
N ALA A 892 40.46 -7.70 8.37
CA ALA A 892 39.40 -6.68 8.30
C ALA A 892 38.11 -7.08 9.06
N LEU A 893 37.95 -8.35 9.44
CA LEU A 893 36.90 -8.78 10.38
C LEU A 893 37.03 -8.16 11.77
N ALA A 894 38.19 -7.59 12.14
CA ALA A 894 38.39 -6.88 13.37
C ALA A 894 38.14 -5.37 13.24
N ASP A 895 37.64 -4.88 12.11
CA ASP A 895 37.35 -3.45 11.92
C ASP A 895 36.35 -2.94 12.95
N PRO A 896 36.53 -1.75 13.53
CA PRO A 896 35.60 -1.17 14.47
C PRO A 896 34.22 -0.89 13.86
N ASN A 897 34.14 -0.64 12.57
CA ASN A 897 32.90 -0.36 11.88
C ASN A 897 32.25 -1.67 11.41
N ALA A 898 30.97 -1.87 11.77
CA ALA A 898 30.21 -3.07 11.42
C ALA A 898 30.03 -3.24 9.90
N ASP A 899 29.92 -2.15 9.16
CA ASP A 899 29.69 -2.20 7.71
C ASP A 899 30.94 -2.64 6.95
N VAL A 900 32.11 -2.28 7.45
CA VAL A 900 33.36 -2.85 6.93
C VAL A 900 33.40 -4.36 7.18
N ARG A 901 33.00 -4.82 8.37
CA ARG A 901 32.96 -6.25 8.68
C ARG A 901 31.91 -6.99 7.85
N LYS A 902 30.73 -6.36 7.58
CA LYS A 902 29.72 -6.91 6.64
C LYS A 902 30.27 -7.07 5.22
N ALA A 903 30.86 -6.01 4.65
CA ALA A 903 31.49 -6.06 3.33
C ALA A 903 32.59 -7.13 3.28
N THR A 904 33.34 -7.28 4.34
CA THR A 904 34.39 -8.31 4.48
C THR A 904 33.83 -9.71 4.46
N VAL A 905 32.74 -9.99 5.22
CA VAL A 905 32.08 -11.30 5.21
C VAL A 905 31.51 -11.60 3.83
N LEU A 906 30.82 -10.65 3.20
CA LEU A 906 30.27 -10.82 1.85
C LEU A 906 31.36 -11.11 0.83
N SER A 907 32.53 -10.51 0.95
CA SER A 907 33.67 -10.78 0.06
C SER A 907 34.30 -12.14 0.33
N LEU A 908 34.43 -12.55 1.59
CA LEU A 908 34.92 -13.89 1.94
C LEU A 908 33.99 -15.01 1.41
N THR A 909 32.70 -14.76 1.17
CA THR A 909 31.80 -15.74 0.57
C THR A 909 32.24 -16.17 -0.83
N GLN A 910 32.95 -15.32 -1.55
CA GLN A 910 33.49 -15.65 -2.87
C GLN A 910 34.74 -16.52 -2.82
N HIS A 911 35.29 -16.73 -1.64
CA HIS A 911 36.51 -17.47 -1.39
C HIS A 911 36.32 -18.72 -0.53
N THR A 912 35.09 -19.22 -0.39
CA THR A 912 34.71 -20.37 0.48
C THR A 912 35.41 -21.68 0.12
N THR A 913 36.05 -21.80 -1.03
CA THR A 913 36.91 -22.92 -1.36
C THR A 913 38.20 -22.95 -0.54
N SER A 914 38.61 -21.81 0.08
CA SER A 914 39.74 -21.71 0.99
C SER A 914 39.33 -22.11 2.42
N GLU A 915 40.15 -22.94 3.06
CA GLU A 915 39.97 -23.32 4.45
C GLU A 915 40.14 -22.11 5.40
N GLU A 916 41.07 -21.19 5.07
CA GLU A 916 41.26 -19.95 5.80
C GLU A 916 40.03 -19.04 5.74
N ALA A 917 39.41 -18.93 4.58
CA ALA A 917 38.18 -18.13 4.43
C ALA A 917 37.03 -18.73 5.26
N ARG A 918 36.86 -20.07 5.24
CA ARG A 918 35.87 -20.72 6.09
C ARG A 918 36.12 -20.54 7.57
N THR A 919 37.37 -20.56 7.98
CA THR A 919 37.78 -20.32 9.37
C THR A 919 37.45 -18.88 9.79
N ALA A 920 37.73 -17.91 8.92
CA ALA A 920 37.39 -16.50 9.13
C ALA A 920 35.87 -16.30 9.23
N LEU A 921 35.10 -16.90 8.32
CA LEU A 921 33.62 -16.89 8.37
C LEU A 921 33.10 -17.56 9.65
N THR A 922 33.69 -18.67 10.10
CA THR A 922 33.29 -19.33 11.34
C THR A 922 33.54 -18.41 12.55
N THR A 923 34.59 -17.60 12.54
CA THR A 923 34.84 -16.59 13.56
C THR A 923 33.78 -15.50 13.53
N ALA A 924 33.40 -15.04 12.33
CA ALA A 924 32.40 -14.02 12.12
C ALA A 924 30.97 -14.43 12.55
N THR A 925 30.66 -15.72 12.68
CA THR A 925 29.39 -16.18 13.27
C THR A 925 29.22 -15.80 14.74
N LYS A 926 30.25 -15.31 15.38
CA LYS A 926 30.26 -14.86 16.79
C LYS A 926 30.42 -13.34 16.92
N ASP A 927 30.32 -12.61 15.81
CA ASP A 927 30.43 -11.14 15.81
C ASP A 927 29.40 -10.50 16.73
N THR A 928 29.71 -9.30 17.21
CA THR A 928 28.78 -8.51 18.02
C THR A 928 27.59 -7.99 17.21
N ASP A 929 27.78 -7.74 15.91
CA ASP A 929 26.74 -7.30 14.98
C ASP A 929 25.92 -8.51 14.46
N ALA A 930 24.59 -8.36 14.47
CA ALA A 930 23.68 -9.44 14.08
C ALA A 930 23.72 -9.78 12.59
N ASP A 931 23.93 -8.79 11.73
CA ASP A 931 24.00 -8.98 10.28
C ASP A 931 25.30 -9.68 9.88
N VAL A 932 26.42 -9.30 10.51
CA VAL A 932 27.70 -9.99 10.29
C VAL A 932 27.57 -11.48 10.61
N ARG A 933 26.93 -11.81 11.77
CA ARG A 933 26.67 -13.21 12.14
C ARG A 933 25.79 -13.95 11.12
N ALA A 934 24.71 -13.28 10.68
CA ALA A 934 23.76 -13.87 9.74
C ALA A 934 24.39 -14.18 8.37
N TYR A 935 25.18 -13.23 7.83
CA TYR A 935 25.88 -13.41 6.56
C TYR A 935 26.95 -14.51 6.63
N ALA A 936 27.70 -14.54 7.72
CA ALA A 936 28.72 -15.56 7.94
C ALA A 936 28.08 -16.96 8.06
N SER A 937 26.97 -17.10 8.80
CA SER A 937 26.25 -18.36 8.95
C SER A 937 25.69 -18.86 7.61
N ARG A 938 25.11 -17.95 6.80
CA ARG A 938 24.60 -18.25 5.46
C ARG A 938 25.71 -18.71 4.52
N ALA A 939 26.84 -18.03 4.55
CA ALA A 939 27.99 -18.37 3.71
C ALA A 939 28.59 -19.76 4.01
N LEU A 940 28.48 -20.21 5.27
CA LEU A 940 28.95 -21.54 5.68
C LEU A 940 27.92 -22.65 5.42
N ALA A 941 26.64 -22.32 5.26
CA ALA A 941 25.57 -23.26 4.96
C ALA A 941 25.40 -23.52 3.45
N ALA A 942 25.90 -22.62 2.60
CA ALA A 942 25.90 -22.73 1.15
C ALA A 942 27.12 -23.53 0.64
#